data_78fcd42f2a0bf22c4153060fca703336
#
_entry.id   78fcd42f2a0bf22c4153060fca703336
#
_cell.length_a   1.000
_cell.length_b   1.000
_cell.length_c   1.000
_cell.angle_alpha   90.00
_cell.angle_beta   90.00
_cell.angle_gamma   90.00
#
_symmetry.space_group_name_H-M   'P 1'
#
loop_
_entity.id
_entity.type
_entity.pdbx_description
1 polymer ?
#
loop_
_entity_poly.entity_id
_entity_poly.type
_entity_poly.pdbx_seq_one_letter_code
_entity_poly.pdbx_strand_id
1 'polypeptide(L)'
;MSAHVRQAAGRGRAPRWRAIGASLAAAAILASLAACSSATTPPSGSGPVGSGAAPVDTLTPTPAAYADTLRVGWSWEPRWNFRGLDLNDYSTFISFQFLVYSRLYRYDAHYTAIPELADGPCFVPGADARVVRCRIVATTFHDGTPLTADDVAYTYRLFALPDWCEWWVRCTLEEVRVVDDRTVDFVLSSVDPTFLTLGVTNVPILPRHEVEEKYAAFTDAAKGLTADGIQALVDAVGEETGGDPAICSDARLGEVDALLARLGARLWREDYRTTTGELDPCAYLAVAADELRRVASALGREGLEAVMQALVYFSTFQPLSGTGPYRYVSQDANRVHLEAFAGYHGGVAATRYVDFVPAKGDGSDVAAGTVDVSENAGLDTAYRAAAAAHGVQVATMQVPIPNYLTFNVRPGRLFADVNLRRALQLCIDLPRDVDAATGGSAIPVYSPVWPVGSWADDPDLPKPARDVDAAKRLIEASGWQLGSDGIYAKATVRLAAEILVRGDDGERVKLADLVALQAGDCGMDLQSSPFDFGRYIEGLMTYPHNIPGTTVPFDIYIGGLFIRPDPSDGLGILVSTNVSDAKNTGGYNFGGFSDPAYDRLLAAGAATYDQAERARVYRQAQEELAAQMPVIFLFVPTGTDAIRSAVTAVDGPLDLTALYWAWQPERMVVAASGN
;
A
#
# COMPACT_ATOMS: atom_id res chain seq x y z
N MET A 1 31.02 32.60 -35.08
CA MET A 1 32.24 32.63 -34.25
C MET A 1 31.98 31.67 -33.10
N SER A 2 32.34 30.52 -33.24
CA SER A 2 33.37 29.60 -32.70
C SER A 2 33.78 29.90 -31.26
N ALA A 3 33.49 28.94 -30.37
CA ALA A 3 34.54 28.28 -29.56
C ALA A 3 33.93 27.38 -28.50
N HIS A 4 34.13 26.12 -28.66
CA HIS A 4 34.67 25.15 -27.71
C HIS A 4 34.23 25.22 -26.23
N VAL A 5 33.42 24.23 -25.81
CA VAL A 5 33.61 23.62 -24.49
C VAL A 5 33.68 22.09 -24.66
N ARG A 6 34.79 21.56 -24.18
CA ARG A 6 35.18 20.15 -24.24
C ARG A 6 34.35 19.32 -23.26
N GLN A 7 34.02 18.12 -23.70
CA GLN A 7 33.57 16.99 -22.92
C GLN A 7 34.47 16.73 -21.71
N ALA A 8 33.87 16.65 -20.53
CA ALA A 8 34.38 15.84 -19.43
C ALA A 8 33.33 14.73 -19.19
N ALA A 9 33.66 13.53 -19.61
CA ALA A 9 32.92 12.34 -19.28
C ALA A 9 33.15 11.98 -17.81
N GLY A 10 32.26 12.44 -16.93
CA GLY A 10 32.14 11.93 -15.58
C GLY A 10 31.12 10.80 -15.62
N ARG A 11 31.58 9.58 -15.36
CA ARG A 11 30.70 8.43 -15.09
C ARG A 11 29.97 8.67 -13.78
N GLY A 12 28.80 9.29 -13.85
CA GLY A 12 27.85 9.36 -12.75
C GLY A 12 27.22 7.96 -12.58
N ARG A 13 27.56 7.30 -11.51
CA ARG A 13 26.77 6.17 -11.02
C ARG A 13 25.40 6.72 -10.67
N ALA A 14 24.36 6.29 -11.34
CA ALA A 14 22.98 6.52 -10.93
C ALA A 14 22.80 6.01 -9.49
N PRO A 15 22.12 6.76 -8.61
CA PRO A 15 21.95 6.31 -7.23
C PRO A 15 21.12 5.02 -7.22
N ARG A 16 21.70 3.98 -6.64
CA ARG A 16 21.05 2.67 -6.41
C ARG A 16 19.80 2.75 -5.52
N TRP A 17 19.48 3.91 -4.99
CA TRP A 17 18.42 4.15 -4.00
C TRP A 17 16.99 4.04 -4.54
N ARG A 18 16.74 4.30 -5.84
CA ARG A 18 15.40 4.11 -6.43
C ARG A 18 14.92 2.66 -6.44
N ALA A 19 15.85 1.71 -6.49
CA ALA A 19 15.51 0.28 -6.46
C ALA A 19 15.25 -0.24 -5.03
N ILE A 20 15.89 0.36 -4.01
CA ILE A 20 15.77 -0.09 -2.62
C ILE A 20 14.46 0.38 -1.98
N GLY A 21 14.02 1.61 -2.25
CA GLY A 21 12.73 2.12 -1.73
C GLY A 21 11.52 1.33 -2.27
N ALA A 22 11.51 1.04 -3.57
CA ALA A 22 10.45 0.22 -4.17
C ALA A 22 10.51 -1.25 -3.71
N SER A 23 11.70 -1.77 -3.41
CA SER A 23 11.88 -3.15 -2.96
C SER A 23 11.47 -3.36 -1.51
N LEU A 24 11.67 -2.36 -0.63
CA LEU A 24 11.30 -2.47 0.79
C LEU A 24 9.78 -2.28 1.00
N ALA A 25 9.15 -1.35 0.29
CA ALA A 25 7.68 -1.21 0.33
C ALA A 25 6.99 -2.46 -0.25
N ALA A 26 7.50 -3.02 -1.35
CA ALA A 26 6.98 -4.26 -1.92
C ALA A 26 7.27 -5.47 -1.00
N ALA A 27 8.40 -5.52 -0.30
CA ALA A 27 8.75 -6.62 0.59
C ALA A 27 7.89 -6.63 1.88
N ALA A 28 7.61 -5.47 2.45
CA ALA A 28 6.79 -5.36 3.66
C ALA A 28 5.33 -5.79 3.40
N ILE A 29 4.73 -5.33 2.30
CA ILE A 29 3.35 -5.71 1.92
C ILE A 29 3.26 -7.19 1.54
N LEU A 30 4.34 -7.79 1.04
CA LEU A 30 4.34 -9.17 0.55
C LEU A 30 4.63 -10.23 1.63
N ALA A 31 5.18 -9.84 2.79
CA ALA A 31 5.33 -10.74 3.93
C ALA A 31 3.99 -11.03 4.63
N SER A 32 3.03 -10.07 4.60
CA SER A 32 1.69 -10.26 5.19
C SER A 32 0.79 -11.23 4.42
N LEU A 33 1.13 -11.60 3.17
CA LEU A 33 0.31 -12.48 2.33
C LEU A 33 0.67 -13.98 2.44
N ALA A 34 1.73 -14.33 3.16
CA ALA A 34 2.13 -15.74 3.31
C ALA A 34 1.25 -16.54 4.30
N ALA A 35 0.28 -15.88 4.98
CA ALA A 35 -0.50 -16.49 6.06
C ALA A 35 -1.98 -16.75 5.71
N CYS A 36 -2.45 -16.48 4.47
CA CYS A 36 -3.86 -16.64 4.14
C CYS A 36 -4.12 -17.81 3.18
N SER A 37 -4.64 -18.91 3.67
CA SER A 37 -5.31 -19.92 2.85
C SER A 37 -6.63 -20.36 3.48
N SER A 38 -7.69 -20.33 2.65
CA SER A 38 -8.96 -21.07 2.63
C SER A 38 -10.28 -20.42 3.11
N ALA A 39 -11.11 -20.35 2.30
CA ALA A 39 -12.45 -20.17 1.69
C ALA A 39 -13.77 -20.30 2.51
N THR A 40 -14.79 -19.51 2.19
CA THR A 40 -16.07 -19.87 1.55
C THR A 40 -17.05 -18.69 1.38
N THR A 41 -17.96 -18.80 0.41
CA THR A 41 -18.83 -17.80 -0.21
C THR A 41 -19.95 -17.18 0.66
N PRO A 42 -20.39 -15.92 0.35
CA PRO A 42 -21.54 -15.27 0.97
C PRO A 42 -22.81 -15.29 0.08
N PRO A 43 -24.00 -15.12 0.64
CA PRO A 43 -25.23 -14.88 -0.12
C PRO A 43 -25.48 -13.39 -0.36
N SER A 44 -26.01 -13.10 -1.55
CA SER A 44 -26.36 -11.78 -2.07
C SER A 44 -27.65 -11.21 -1.48
N GLY A 45 -27.64 -9.92 -1.18
CA GLY A 45 -28.83 -9.14 -0.89
C GLY A 45 -28.58 -7.64 -0.99
N SER A 46 -29.08 -7.01 -2.05
CA SER A 46 -28.95 -5.59 -2.34
C SER A 46 -30.19 -4.79 -1.95
N GLY A 47 -29.98 -3.67 -1.23
CA GLY A 47 -30.98 -2.62 -1.07
C GLY A 47 -30.30 -1.25 -0.98
N PRO A 48 -30.82 -0.19 -1.59
CA PRO A 48 -30.15 1.10 -1.67
C PRO A 48 -30.29 1.89 -0.37
N VAL A 49 -29.19 2.39 0.16
CA VAL A 49 -29.15 3.30 1.31
C VAL A 49 -28.88 4.72 0.82
N GLY A 50 -29.82 5.62 1.12
CA GLY A 50 -29.74 7.03 0.78
C GLY A 50 -28.69 7.78 1.62
N SER A 51 -27.96 8.66 0.95
CA SER A 51 -26.99 9.58 1.56
C SER A 51 -27.70 10.69 2.34
N GLY A 52 -27.58 10.65 3.65
CA GLY A 52 -27.95 11.76 4.52
C GLY A 52 -27.02 11.77 5.71
N ALA A 53 -26.02 12.65 5.70
CA ALA A 53 -25.21 12.92 6.87
C ALA A 53 -26.10 13.60 7.93
N ALA A 54 -26.44 12.85 8.99
CA ALA A 54 -27.08 13.42 10.17
C ALA A 54 -26.03 14.18 11.03
N PRO A 55 -26.41 15.27 11.70
CA PRO A 55 -25.51 15.96 12.63
C PRO A 55 -25.15 15.00 13.77
N VAL A 56 -23.86 14.93 14.07
CA VAL A 56 -23.32 14.11 15.17
C VAL A 56 -23.79 14.76 16.49
N ASP A 57 -24.79 14.17 17.12
CA ASP A 57 -25.12 14.47 18.51
C ASP A 57 -23.93 14.10 19.40
N THR A 58 -23.59 15.00 20.32
CA THR A 58 -22.54 14.77 21.32
C THR A 58 -22.92 13.58 22.21
N LEU A 59 -22.43 12.39 21.82
CA LEU A 59 -22.66 11.16 22.56
C LEU A 59 -21.86 11.21 23.86
N THR A 60 -22.56 11.41 24.95
CA THR A 60 -22.00 11.21 26.32
C THR A 60 -22.16 9.71 26.63
N PRO A 61 -21.09 8.92 26.76
CA PRO A 61 -21.21 7.50 27.06
C PRO A 61 -21.82 7.32 28.47
N THR A 62 -22.73 6.38 28.62
CA THR A 62 -23.20 5.95 29.94
C THR A 62 -22.11 5.08 30.58
N PRO A 63 -21.42 5.51 31.65
CA PRO A 63 -20.13 4.94 32.04
C PRO A 63 -20.14 3.49 32.54
N ALA A 64 -21.27 2.84 32.70
CA ALA A 64 -21.38 1.53 33.36
C ALA A 64 -21.48 0.34 32.40
N ALA A 65 -21.58 0.56 31.06
CA ALA A 65 -21.86 -0.52 30.11
C ALA A 65 -20.65 -0.94 29.27
N TYR A 66 -19.58 -0.16 29.25
CA TYR A 66 -18.44 -0.39 28.35
C TYR A 66 -17.11 -0.41 29.11
N ALA A 67 -16.13 -1.15 28.56
CA ALA A 67 -14.75 -1.10 29.04
C ALA A 67 -14.09 0.21 28.62
N ASP A 68 -13.16 0.71 29.45
CA ASP A 68 -12.46 1.97 29.16
C ASP A 68 -11.41 1.86 28.05
N THR A 69 -11.00 0.63 27.69
CA THR A 69 -9.86 0.39 26.79
C THR A 69 -10.21 -0.59 25.68
N LEU A 70 -9.89 -0.22 24.44
CA LEU A 70 -9.85 -1.09 23.27
C LEU A 70 -8.41 -1.56 23.08
N ARG A 71 -8.17 -2.88 23.08
CA ARG A 71 -6.84 -3.47 22.88
C ARG A 71 -6.71 -3.97 21.45
N VAL A 72 -5.79 -3.39 20.70
CA VAL A 72 -5.48 -3.76 19.31
C VAL A 72 -4.23 -4.60 19.29
N GLY A 73 -4.35 -5.82 18.81
CA GLY A 73 -3.27 -6.78 18.70
C GLY A 73 -2.41 -6.56 17.47
N TRP A 74 -1.10 -6.61 17.66
CA TRP A 74 -0.09 -6.42 16.64
C TRP A 74 0.80 -7.65 16.51
N SER A 75 0.92 -8.22 15.30
CA SER A 75 1.54 -9.54 15.09
C SER A 75 2.88 -9.53 14.34
N TRP A 76 3.51 -8.39 14.12
CA TRP A 76 4.74 -8.32 13.32
C TRP A 76 6.01 -8.73 14.09
N GLU A 77 6.86 -9.51 13.42
CA GLU A 77 8.23 -9.82 13.83
C GLU A 77 9.22 -9.03 12.92
N PRO A 78 10.31 -8.51 13.43
CA PRO A 78 10.76 -8.52 14.81
C PRO A 78 10.03 -7.49 15.68
N ARG A 79 9.82 -7.88 16.93
CA ARG A 79 9.06 -7.14 17.94
C ARG A 79 9.43 -5.66 17.95
N TRP A 80 8.42 -4.81 17.70
CA TRP A 80 8.38 -3.42 18.09
C TRP A 80 9.55 -2.49 17.70
N ASN A 81 9.83 -2.32 16.45
CA ASN A 81 10.25 -1.00 16.01
C ASN A 81 8.97 -0.19 15.79
N PHE A 82 8.38 0.33 16.88
CA PHE A 82 7.31 1.30 16.77
C PHE A 82 7.89 2.55 16.11
N ARG A 83 7.78 2.58 14.82
CA ARG A 83 8.09 3.73 13.97
C ARG A 83 6.80 4.52 13.83
N GLY A 84 6.38 5.22 14.90
CA GLY A 84 5.06 5.84 15.03
C GLY A 84 4.65 6.75 13.91
N LEU A 85 5.59 7.35 13.19
CA LEU A 85 5.43 8.06 11.94
C LEU A 85 6.60 7.74 11.01
N ASP A 86 6.86 6.48 10.74
CA ASP A 86 7.55 6.21 9.51
C ASP A 86 6.60 6.50 8.37
N LEU A 87 6.64 7.75 7.91
CA LEU A 87 5.85 8.23 6.78
C LEU A 87 6.13 7.43 5.50
N ASN A 88 7.20 6.63 5.48
CA ASN A 88 7.54 5.68 4.42
C ASN A 88 6.94 4.30 4.63
N ASP A 89 6.56 3.95 5.85
CA ASP A 89 5.96 2.66 6.15
C ASP A 89 4.44 2.76 6.23
N TYR A 90 3.82 2.89 5.06
CA TYR A 90 2.37 2.90 4.90
C TYR A 90 1.71 1.60 5.38
N SER A 91 2.46 0.51 5.46
CA SER A 91 1.90 -0.82 5.75
C SER A 91 1.79 -1.13 7.23
N THR A 92 2.65 -0.54 8.07
CA THR A 92 2.87 -1.06 9.41
C THR A 92 1.96 -0.42 10.48
N PHE A 93 1.49 0.83 10.32
CA PHE A 93 0.73 1.56 11.34
C PHE A 93 -0.39 2.44 10.80
N ILE A 94 -1.03 1.99 9.73
CA ILE A 94 -2.14 2.75 9.16
C ILE A 94 -3.22 3.05 10.20
N SER A 95 -3.54 2.09 11.08
CA SER A 95 -4.53 2.27 12.13
C SER A 95 -4.11 3.31 13.16
N PHE A 96 -2.84 3.29 13.62
CA PHE A 96 -2.31 4.32 14.49
C PHE A 96 -2.39 5.71 13.85
N GLN A 97 -1.98 5.81 12.58
CA GLN A 97 -2.06 7.09 11.87
C GLN A 97 -3.48 7.62 11.75
N PHE A 98 -4.48 6.76 11.53
CA PHE A 98 -5.88 7.16 11.48
C PHE A 98 -6.44 7.54 12.85
N LEU A 99 -5.91 6.99 13.93
CA LEU A 99 -6.32 7.33 15.29
C LEU A 99 -5.75 8.67 15.73
N VAL A 100 -4.51 9.00 15.34
CA VAL A 100 -3.78 10.16 15.86
C VAL A 100 -3.84 11.37 14.93
N TYR A 101 -3.82 11.15 13.62
CA TYR A 101 -3.73 12.23 12.63
C TYR A 101 -4.94 12.27 11.73
N SER A 102 -5.62 13.42 11.69
CA SER A 102 -6.63 13.68 10.66
C SER A 102 -5.99 14.20 9.36
N ARG A 103 -6.73 14.05 8.29
CA ARG A 103 -6.40 14.47 6.92
C ARG A 103 -7.46 15.46 6.44
N LEU A 104 -7.26 16.10 5.30
CA LEU A 104 -8.34 16.92 4.71
C LEU A 104 -9.57 16.08 4.42
N TYR A 105 -9.36 14.86 3.90
CA TYR A 105 -10.39 13.85 3.68
C TYR A 105 -9.93 12.53 4.28
N ARG A 106 -10.89 11.69 4.65
CA ARG A 106 -10.68 10.28 4.99
C ARG A 106 -11.46 9.39 4.04
N TYR A 107 -11.18 8.12 4.03
CA TYR A 107 -12.04 7.15 3.37
C TYR A 107 -13.16 6.69 4.29
N ASP A 108 -14.35 6.48 3.72
CA ASP A 108 -15.43 5.77 4.40
C ASP A 108 -15.18 4.25 4.40
N ALA A 109 -16.14 3.47 4.90
CA ALA A 109 -16.09 2.00 4.95
C ALA A 109 -15.79 1.34 3.58
N HIS A 110 -16.06 2.02 2.48
CA HIS A 110 -15.94 1.49 1.12
C HIS A 110 -14.91 2.24 0.27
N TYR A 111 -13.97 2.94 0.90
CA TYR A 111 -12.93 3.76 0.27
C TYR A 111 -13.47 4.91 -0.61
N THR A 112 -14.65 5.44 -0.28
CA THR A 112 -15.09 6.73 -0.82
C THR A 112 -14.42 7.85 -0.04
N ALA A 113 -13.79 8.81 -0.73
CA ALA A 113 -13.18 9.97 -0.08
C ALA A 113 -14.27 10.93 0.43
N ILE A 114 -14.31 11.14 1.75
CA ILE A 114 -15.25 12.05 2.43
C ILE A 114 -14.50 13.11 3.23
N PRO A 115 -15.03 14.35 3.35
CA PRO A 115 -14.41 15.40 4.15
C PRO A 115 -14.18 14.97 5.60
N GLU A 116 -13.00 15.32 6.14
CA GLU A 116 -12.62 15.12 7.55
C GLU A 116 -12.25 16.46 8.18
N LEU A 117 -11.03 17.00 7.93
CA LEU A 117 -10.68 18.37 8.29
C LEU A 117 -11.23 19.40 7.31
N ALA A 118 -11.61 19.00 6.11
CA ALA A 118 -12.27 19.92 5.19
C ALA A 118 -13.69 20.26 5.67
N ASP A 119 -14.02 21.56 5.70
CA ASP A 119 -15.34 22.13 6.01
C ASP A 119 -16.24 22.03 4.78
N GLY A 120 -16.61 20.79 4.41
CA GLY A 120 -17.33 20.46 3.18
C GLY A 120 -16.40 20.12 2.00
N PRO A 121 -16.97 19.87 0.80
CA PRO A 121 -16.20 19.46 -0.35
C PRO A 121 -15.21 20.52 -0.82
N CYS A 122 -13.97 20.11 -1.11
CA CYS A 122 -13.03 20.95 -1.85
C CYS A 122 -13.55 21.16 -3.28
N PHE A 123 -13.29 22.33 -3.87
CA PHE A 123 -13.87 22.72 -5.15
C PHE A 123 -12.91 23.57 -5.99
N VAL A 124 -13.22 23.70 -7.27
CA VAL A 124 -12.52 24.61 -8.21
C VAL A 124 -13.14 26.02 -8.09
N PRO A 125 -12.39 27.02 -7.57
CA PRO A 125 -12.98 28.33 -7.23
C PRO A 125 -13.21 29.28 -8.42
N GLY A 126 -12.72 28.94 -9.61
CA GLY A 126 -12.76 29.84 -10.77
C GLY A 126 -12.61 29.12 -12.11
N ALA A 127 -12.14 29.83 -13.13
CA ALA A 127 -11.96 29.27 -14.47
C ALA A 127 -10.70 28.40 -14.62
N ASP A 128 -9.70 28.57 -13.76
CA ASP A 128 -8.50 27.72 -13.77
C ASP A 128 -8.78 26.42 -13.02
N ALA A 129 -9.05 25.36 -13.77
CA ALA A 129 -9.34 24.05 -13.23
C ALA A 129 -8.12 23.36 -12.56
N ARG A 130 -6.94 23.97 -12.60
CA ARG A 130 -5.75 23.50 -11.86
C ARG A 130 -5.74 23.95 -10.40
N VAL A 131 -6.64 24.87 -10.01
CA VAL A 131 -6.73 25.34 -8.63
C VAL A 131 -7.84 24.62 -7.91
N VAL A 132 -7.49 23.93 -6.82
CA VAL A 132 -8.44 23.28 -5.92
C VAL A 132 -8.44 24.02 -4.59
N ARG A 133 -9.59 24.51 -4.16
CA ARG A 133 -9.77 25.21 -2.89
C ARG A 133 -10.36 24.29 -1.84
N CYS A 134 -9.74 24.24 -0.66
CA CYS A 134 -10.29 23.59 0.51
C CYS A 134 -10.40 24.59 1.67
N ARG A 135 -11.51 24.55 2.37
CA ARG A 135 -11.68 25.23 3.66
C ARG A 135 -11.58 24.18 4.76
N ILE A 136 -10.94 24.52 5.90
CA ILE A 136 -10.78 23.60 7.03
C ILE A 136 -11.74 23.95 8.19
N VAL A 137 -12.13 22.93 8.95
CA VAL A 137 -12.91 23.09 10.18
C VAL A 137 -12.09 23.84 11.26
N ALA A 138 -12.75 24.52 12.18
CA ALA A 138 -12.09 25.09 13.34
C ALA A 138 -11.84 23.97 14.37
N THR A 139 -10.58 23.64 14.61
CA THR A 139 -10.16 22.60 15.58
C THR A 139 -8.77 22.94 16.13
N THR A 140 -8.29 22.12 17.06
CA THR A 140 -6.94 22.24 17.64
C THR A 140 -6.18 20.94 17.46
N PHE A 141 -4.86 21.02 17.48
CA PHE A 141 -4.00 19.87 17.71
C PHE A 141 -4.16 19.33 19.14
N HIS A 142 -3.62 18.14 19.40
CA HIS A 142 -3.70 17.48 20.72
C HIS A 142 -3.03 18.28 21.83
N ASP A 143 -2.11 19.16 21.51
CA ASP A 143 -1.45 20.09 22.46
C ASP A 143 -2.28 21.35 22.77
N GLY A 144 -3.43 21.52 22.10
CA GLY A 144 -4.32 22.64 22.25
C GLY A 144 -4.04 23.81 21.29
N THR A 145 -3.00 23.75 20.48
CA THR A 145 -2.68 24.77 19.48
C THR A 145 -3.72 24.75 18.34
N PRO A 146 -4.25 25.91 17.89
CA PRO A 146 -5.20 25.95 16.79
C PRO A 146 -4.61 25.42 15.49
N LEU A 147 -5.36 24.58 14.76
CA LEU A 147 -5.07 24.22 13.38
C LEU A 147 -5.36 25.38 12.47
N THR A 148 -4.40 25.73 11.60
CA THR A 148 -4.50 26.81 10.63
C THR A 148 -4.23 26.36 9.20
N ALA A 149 -4.59 27.19 8.22
CA ALA A 149 -4.24 26.99 6.84
C ALA A 149 -2.72 26.97 6.58
N ASP A 150 -1.93 27.63 7.44
CA ASP A 150 -0.46 27.60 7.38
C ASP A 150 0.09 26.21 7.71
N ASP A 151 -0.50 25.47 8.65
CA ASP A 151 -0.12 24.09 8.97
C ASP A 151 -0.40 23.16 7.80
N VAL A 152 -1.57 23.32 7.17
CA VAL A 152 -1.92 22.58 5.94
C VAL A 152 -0.93 22.89 4.83
N ALA A 153 -0.67 24.16 4.56
CA ALA A 153 0.24 24.57 3.49
C ALA A 153 1.69 24.07 3.75
N TYR A 154 2.14 24.16 4.99
CA TYR A 154 3.45 23.65 5.38
C TYR A 154 3.57 22.14 5.16
N THR A 155 2.58 21.40 5.63
CA THR A 155 2.51 19.93 5.48
C THR A 155 2.56 19.54 4.01
N TYR A 156 1.70 20.10 3.17
CA TYR A 156 1.68 19.75 1.75
C TYR A 156 2.96 20.13 1.00
N ARG A 157 3.65 21.20 1.39
CA ARG A 157 4.97 21.53 0.84
C ARG A 157 6.04 20.49 1.19
N LEU A 158 5.98 19.88 2.37
CA LEU A 158 6.86 18.77 2.74
C LEU A 158 6.58 17.52 1.88
N PHE A 159 5.31 17.16 1.74
CA PHE A 159 4.92 15.97 0.97
C PHE A 159 4.99 16.17 -0.56
N ALA A 160 5.10 17.40 -1.05
CA ALA A 160 5.32 17.70 -2.47
C ALA A 160 6.80 17.63 -2.89
N LEU A 161 7.73 17.36 -1.97
CA LEU A 161 9.14 17.19 -2.31
C LEU A 161 9.35 16.00 -3.27
N PRO A 162 10.35 16.05 -4.19
CA PRO A 162 10.52 15.08 -5.26
C PRO A 162 10.60 13.61 -4.82
N ASP A 163 11.24 13.33 -3.67
CA ASP A 163 11.40 11.98 -3.14
C ASP A 163 10.10 11.43 -2.49
N TRP A 164 9.08 12.28 -2.29
CA TRP A 164 7.86 11.97 -1.53
C TRP A 164 6.57 12.13 -2.35
N CYS A 165 6.55 13.05 -3.30
CA CYS A 165 5.32 13.50 -3.96
C CYS A 165 4.57 12.37 -4.68
N GLU A 166 5.26 11.38 -5.24
CA GLU A 166 4.61 10.31 -6.02
C GLU A 166 3.61 9.50 -5.19
N TRP A 167 3.95 9.22 -3.94
CA TRP A 167 3.11 8.42 -3.05
C TRP A 167 1.99 9.25 -2.38
N TRP A 168 2.27 10.53 -2.11
CA TRP A 168 1.40 11.36 -1.27
C TRP A 168 0.49 12.29 -2.07
N VAL A 169 1.05 12.99 -3.05
CA VAL A 169 0.35 14.03 -3.83
C VAL A 169 0.51 13.87 -5.35
N ARG A 170 1.11 12.77 -5.82
CA ARG A 170 1.33 12.38 -7.23
C ARG A 170 2.18 13.33 -8.05
N CYS A 171 3.03 14.13 -7.40
CA CYS A 171 3.92 15.12 -8.02
C CYS A 171 3.21 16.12 -8.95
N THR A 172 1.90 16.30 -8.81
CA THR A 172 1.14 17.30 -9.57
C THR A 172 1.00 18.62 -8.84
N LEU A 173 1.27 18.67 -7.54
CA LEU A 173 1.17 19.87 -6.72
C LEU A 173 2.36 20.80 -6.98
N GLU A 174 2.12 22.00 -7.54
CA GLU A 174 3.14 23.01 -7.80
C GLU A 174 3.25 24.05 -6.67
N GLU A 175 2.11 24.45 -6.09
CA GLU A 175 2.08 25.52 -5.10
C GLU A 175 0.92 25.31 -4.12
N VAL A 176 1.10 25.71 -2.87
CA VAL A 176 0.02 25.84 -1.89
C VAL A 176 -0.04 27.28 -1.41
N ARG A 177 -1.17 27.91 -1.59
CA ARG A 177 -1.45 29.31 -1.23
C ARG A 177 -2.41 29.37 -0.05
N VAL A 178 -2.00 30.05 1.00
CA VAL A 178 -2.90 30.40 2.09
C VAL A 178 -3.75 31.59 1.65
N VAL A 179 -5.07 31.42 1.64
CA VAL A 179 -6.03 32.47 1.26
C VAL A 179 -6.47 33.26 2.49
N ASP A 180 -6.76 32.55 3.57
CA ASP A 180 -7.03 33.07 4.91
C ASP A 180 -6.69 31.98 5.95
N ASP A 181 -6.92 32.25 7.25
CA ASP A 181 -6.53 31.34 8.35
C ASP A 181 -7.12 29.91 8.24
N ARG A 182 -8.16 29.74 7.40
CA ARG A 182 -8.87 28.48 7.26
C ARG A 182 -9.08 28.03 5.80
N THR A 183 -8.46 28.72 4.85
CA THR A 183 -8.66 28.43 3.42
C THR A 183 -7.33 28.31 2.70
N VAL A 184 -7.16 27.22 1.98
CA VAL A 184 -5.98 26.96 1.15
C VAL A 184 -6.38 26.71 -0.30
N ASP A 185 -5.55 27.18 -1.22
CA ASP A 185 -5.58 26.87 -2.64
C ASP A 185 -4.41 25.97 -2.98
N PHE A 186 -4.70 24.81 -3.54
CA PHE A 186 -3.72 23.90 -4.13
C PHE A 186 -3.66 24.19 -5.63
N VAL A 187 -2.48 24.56 -6.11
CA VAL A 187 -2.24 24.83 -7.54
C VAL A 187 -1.52 23.61 -8.13
N LEU A 188 -2.16 22.96 -9.07
CA LEU A 188 -1.67 21.77 -9.72
C LEU A 188 -1.01 22.10 -11.06
N SER A 189 -0.05 21.32 -11.52
CA SER A 189 0.62 21.46 -12.83
C SER A 189 -0.33 21.23 -14.01
N SER A 190 -1.36 20.41 -13.78
CA SER A 190 -2.45 20.12 -14.72
C SER A 190 -3.74 19.87 -13.95
N VAL A 191 -4.86 19.75 -14.64
CA VAL A 191 -6.09 19.21 -14.04
C VAL A 191 -5.78 17.79 -13.56
N ASP A 192 -6.01 17.54 -12.28
CA ASP A 192 -5.76 16.23 -11.65
C ASP A 192 -6.89 15.89 -10.67
N PRO A 193 -7.93 15.19 -11.14
CA PRO A 193 -9.02 14.77 -10.27
C PRO A 193 -8.57 13.79 -9.17
N THR A 194 -7.44 13.09 -9.37
CA THR A 194 -6.91 12.17 -8.36
C THR A 194 -6.42 12.90 -7.12
N PHE A 195 -6.14 14.19 -7.22
CA PHE A 195 -5.83 15.00 -6.05
C PHE A 195 -6.98 15.02 -5.03
N LEU A 196 -8.26 14.98 -5.49
CA LEU A 196 -9.45 14.93 -4.62
C LEU A 196 -9.74 13.52 -4.06
N THR A 197 -9.07 12.49 -4.54
CA THR A 197 -9.26 11.11 -4.05
C THR A 197 -8.02 10.56 -3.34
N LEU A 198 -6.83 11.05 -3.69
CA LEU A 198 -5.56 10.58 -3.14
C LEU A 198 -4.78 11.69 -2.43
N GLY A 199 -4.65 12.87 -3.08
CA GLY A 199 -3.87 13.97 -2.51
C GLY A 199 -4.44 14.51 -1.19
N VAL A 200 -5.76 14.56 -1.06
CA VAL A 200 -6.42 15.07 0.16
C VAL A 200 -6.66 13.98 1.22
N THR A 201 -6.60 12.69 0.86
CA THR A 201 -6.87 11.58 1.78
C THR A 201 -5.61 10.95 2.38
N ASN A 202 -4.46 11.09 1.70
CA ASN A 202 -3.23 10.42 2.14
C ASN A 202 -2.42 11.25 3.14
N VAL A 203 -2.42 12.57 3.01
CA VAL A 203 -1.51 13.46 3.74
C VAL A 203 -2.01 13.75 5.16
N PRO A 204 -1.37 13.21 6.23
CA PRO A 204 -1.69 13.56 7.60
C PRO A 204 -1.27 15.01 7.87
N ILE A 205 -2.15 15.82 8.45
CA ILE A 205 -1.82 17.23 8.72
C ILE A 205 -0.96 17.32 9.98
N LEU A 206 0.19 17.99 9.85
CA LEU A 206 1.22 18.07 10.87
C LEU A 206 1.23 19.47 11.53
N PRO A 207 1.51 19.57 12.84
CA PRO A 207 1.67 20.83 13.54
C PRO A 207 3.00 21.48 13.19
N ARG A 208 2.97 22.53 12.36
CA ARG A 208 4.17 23.22 11.89
C ARG A 208 5.09 23.64 13.03
N HIS A 209 4.52 24.20 14.10
CA HIS A 209 5.28 24.69 15.25
C HIS A 209 6.08 23.56 15.93
N GLU A 210 5.48 22.37 16.11
CA GLU A 210 6.15 21.23 16.73
C GLU A 210 7.21 20.62 15.82
N VAL A 211 6.94 20.55 14.49
CA VAL A 211 7.94 20.08 13.52
C VAL A 211 9.16 20.99 13.52
N GLU A 212 8.96 22.32 13.49
CA GLU A 212 10.04 23.31 13.52
C GLU A 212 10.84 23.25 14.86
N GLU A 213 10.17 23.09 15.99
CA GLU A 213 10.81 22.94 17.31
C GLU A 213 11.67 21.67 17.37
N LYS A 214 11.11 20.51 16.97
CA LYS A 214 11.84 19.24 16.97
C LYS A 214 13.00 19.24 15.97
N TYR A 215 12.83 19.87 14.82
CA TYR A 215 13.91 20.05 13.85
C TYR A 215 15.03 20.94 14.41
N ALA A 216 14.70 22.01 15.12
CA ALA A 216 15.70 22.84 15.79
C ALA A 216 16.45 22.06 16.88
N ALA A 217 15.74 21.26 17.68
CA ALA A 217 16.36 20.38 18.67
C ALA A 217 17.26 19.31 18.05
N PHE A 218 16.83 18.70 16.95
CA PHE A 218 17.62 17.74 16.17
C PHE A 218 18.92 18.39 15.64
N THR A 219 18.82 19.57 15.02
CA THR A 219 20.01 20.28 14.48
C THR A 219 20.96 20.71 15.58
N ASP A 220 20.47 21.10 16.77
CA ASP A 220 21.30 21.41 17.92
C ASP A 220 22.03 20.16 18.45
N ALA A 221 21.31 19.05 18.61
CA ALA A 221 21.88 17.76 18.99
C ALA A 221 22.91 17.24 17.97
N ALA A 222 22.71 17.53 16.70
CA ALA A 222 23.59 17.10 15.61
C ALA A 222 24.82 18.00 15.40
N LYS A 223 24.99 19.05 16.19
CA LYS A 223 26.18 19.96 16.06
C LYS A 223 27.49 19.19 16.08
N GLY A 224 28.31 19.46 15.08
CA GLY A 224 29.63 18.82 14.89
C GLY A 224 29.56 17.43 14.25
N LEU A 225 28.38 16.92 13.94
CA LEU A 225 28.23 15.74 13.11
C LEU A 225 28.15 16.14 11.63
N THR A 226 28.61 15.25 10.76
CA THR A 226 28.50 15.39 9.31
C THR A 226 27.88 14.17 8.70
N ALA A 227 27.20 14.31 7.56
CA ALA A 227 26.63 13.18 6.84
C ALA A 227 27.68 12.09 6.55
N ASP A 228 28.86 12.49 6.06
CA ASP A 228 29.97 11.56 5.77
C ASP A 228 30.49 10.86 7.04
N GLY A 229 30.57 11.57 8.17
CA GLY A 229 31.00 10.97 9.44
C GLY A 229 30.03 9.93 9.97
N ILE A 230 28.73 10.21 9.88
CA ILE A 230 27.68 9.24 10.23
C ILE A 230 27.67 8.08 9.24
N GLN A 231 27.82 8.34 7.94
CA GLN A 231 27.85 7.28 6.93
C GLN A 231 29.07 6.36 7.14
N ALA A 232 30.22 6.89 7.50
CA ALA A 232 31.39 6.07 7.84
C ALA A 232 31.14 5.14 9.05
N LEU A 233 30.38 5.62 10.05
CA LEU A 233 29.96 4.78 11.17
C LEU A 233 28.99 3.70 10.73
N VAL A 234 28.02 4.03 9.87
CA VAL A 234 27.07 3.08 9.26
C VAL A 234 27.81 1.99 8.49
N ASP A 235 28.80 2.38 7.69
CA ASP A 235 29.58 1.44 6.89
C ASP A 235 30.39 0.48 7.79
N ALA A 236 31.00 1.02 8.87
CA ALA A 236 31.72 0.22 9.86
C ALA A 236 30.79 -0.78 10.59
N VAL A 237 29.57 -0.35 10.93
CA VAL A 237 28.54 -1.24 11.51
C VAL A 237 28.14 -2.32 10.48
N GLY A 238 27.96 -1.95 9.21
CA GLY A 238 27.62 -2.87 8.13
C GLY A 238 28.70 -3.93 7.89
N GLU A 239 29.97 -3.58 7.99
CA GLU A 239 31.08 -4.52 7.92
C GLU A 239 31.07 -5.52 9.10
N GLU A 240 30.75 -5.05 10.31
CA GLU A 240 30.64 -5.89 11.50
C GLU A 240 29.41 -6.83 11.42
N THR A 241 28.25 -6.35 10.96
CA THR A 241 27.00 -7.13 10.91
C THR A 241 26.89 -8.09 9.72
N GLY A 242 27.65 -7.84 8.65
CA GLY A 242 27.70 -8.71 7.46
C GLY A 242 28.62 -9.95 7.61
N GLY A 243 29.31 -10.08 8.74
CA GLY A 243 30.25 -11.15 9.05
C GLY A 243 29.77 -12.13 10.10
N ASP A 244 30.70 -12.70 10.84
CA ASP A 244 30.42 -13.60 11.96
C ASP A 244 29.74 -12.83 13.12
N PRO A 245 28.59 -13.29 13.66
CA PRO A 245 27.94 -12.70 14.84
C PRO A 245 28.87 -12.47 16.06
N ALA A 246 29.96 -13.19 16.15
CA ALA A 246 30.97 -13.01 17.21
C ALA A 246 31.78 -11.70 17.11
N ILE A 247 31.61 -10.94 16.03
CA ILE A 247 32.40 -9.72 15.74
C ILE A 247 31.70 -8.45 16.21
N CYS A 248 30.39 -8.46 16.44
CA CYS A 248 29.63 -7.29 16.92
C CYS A 248 30.05 -6.94 18.35
N SER A 249 30.79 -5.84 18.51
CA SER A 249 31.47 -5.52 19.78
C SER A 249 30.62 -4.69 20.72
N ASP A 250 30.76 -4.92 22.05
CA ASP A 250 30.14 -4.07 23.08
C ASP A 250 30.59 -2.60 23.00
N ALA A 251 31.79 -2.35 22.51
CA ALA A 251 32.32 -0.99 22.33
C ALA A 251 31.52 -0.25 21.24
N ARG A 252 31.21 -0.92 20.12
CA ARG A 252 30.41 -0.34 19.04
C ARG A 252 28.98 -0.08 19.49
N LEU A 253 28.37 -1.01 20.25
CA LEU A 253 27.06 -0.82 20.87
C LEU A 253 27.04 0.44 21.72
N GLY A 254 28.05 0.67 22.57
CA GLY A 254 28.14 1.86 23.42
C GLY A 254 28.27 3.17 22.64
N GLU A 255 29.06 3.17 21.56
CA GLU A 255 29.21 4.34 20.66
C GLU A 255 27.90 4.69 19.97
N VAL A 256 27.23 3.69 19.38
CA VAL A 256 25.96 3.87 18.64
C VAL A 256 24.86 4.32 19.59
N ASP A 257 24.72 3.67 20.75
CA ASP A 257 23.71 4.05 21.75
C ASP A 257 23.90 5.49 22.25
N ALA A 258 25.13 5.89 22.53
CA ALA A 258 25.42 7.26 22.99
C ALA A 258 25.06 8.30 21.91
N LEU A 259 25.32 7.97 20.66
CA LEU A 259 24.96 8.82 19.53
C LEU A 259 23.44 8.90 19.33
N LEU A 260 22.76 7.78 19.31
CA LEU A 260 21.29 7.72 19.17
C LEU A 260 20.60 8.45 20.33
N ALA A 261 21.05 8.23 21.57
CA ALA A 261 20.52 8.92 22.75
C ALA A 261 20.72 10.44 22.67
N ARG A 262 21.91 10.90 22.19
CA ARG A 262 22.18 12.32 21.93
C ARG A 262 21.20 12.92 20.91
N LEU A 263 20.84 12.14 19.87
CA LEU A 263 19.94 12.55 18.80
C LEU A 263 18.46 12.34 19.15
N GLY A 264 18.15 11.95 20.39
CA GLY A 264 16.77 11.76 20.87
C GLY A 264 16.13 10.44 20.47
N ALA A 265 16.89 9.51 19.89
CA ALA A 265 16.41 8.17 19.54
C ALA A 265 16.50 7.21 20.74
N ARG A 266 15.56 6.27 20.76
CA ARG A 266 15.57 5.18 21.73
C ARG A 266 15.21 3.87 21.04
N LEU A 267 16.19 2.97 20.94
CA LEU A 267 15.95 1.59 20.55
C LEU A 267 15.80 0.73 21.80
N TRP A 268 14.82 -0.18 21.77
CA TRP A 268 14.53 -1.08 22.89
C TRP A 268 15.41 -2.33 22.78
N ARG A 269 16.43 -2.48 23.63
CA ARG A 269 17.34 -3.65 23.59
C ARG A 269 16.59 -4.96 23.84
N GLU A 270 15.45 -4.92 24.53
CA GLU A 270 14.60 -6.08 24.83
C GLU A 270 14.07 -6.73 23.56
N ASP A 271 13.89 -5.96 22.50
CA ASP A 271 13.36 -6.42 21.20
C ASP A 271 14.37 -7.24 20.39
N TYR A 272 15.64 -7.16 20.75
CA TYR A 272 16.74 -7.82 20.06
C TYR A 272 17.37 -8.93 20.91
N ARG A 273 16.54 -9.65 21.68
CA ARG A 273 17.00 -10.79 22.47
C ARG A 273 16.82 -12.08 21.70
N THR A 274 17.83 -12.94 21.80
CA THR A 274 17.77 -14.32 21.29
C THR A 274 16.70 -15.13 22.04
N THR A 275 16.37 -16.31 21.56
CA THR A 275 15.48 -17.26 22.24
C THR A 275 15.99 -17.67 23.64
N THR A 276 17.27 -17.47 23.92
CA THR A 276 17.90 -17.71 25.24
C THR A 276 17.80 -16.48 26.16
N GLY A 277 17.29 -15.35 25.66
CA GLY A 277 17.11 -14.11 26.41
C GLY A 277 18.35 -13.18 26.43
N GLU A 278 19.43 -13.55 25.73
CA GLU A 278 20.61 -12.72 25.57
C GLU A 278 20.39 -11.68 24.44
N LEU A 279 21.02 -10.50 24.56
CA LEU A 279 20.97 -9.50 23.49
C LEU A 279 21.69 -10.07 22.25
N ASP A 280 21.04 -9.96 21.08
CA ASP A 280 21.69 -10.12 19.78
C ASP A 280 22.29 -8.77 19.36
N PRO A 281 23.60 -8.56 19.55
CA PRO A 281 24.24 -7.28 19.28
C PRO A 281 24.24 -6.94 17.78
N CYS A 282 24.32 -7.96 16.90
CA CYS A 282 24.33 -7.73 15.47
C CYS A 282 22.95 -7.32 14.93
N ALA A 283 21.87 -7.95 15.38
CA ALA A 283 20.52 -7.57 15.04
C ALA A 283 20.20 -6.14 15.52
N TYR A 284 20.62 -5.80 16.74
CA TYR A 284 20.48 -4.44 17.28
C TYR A 284 21.25 -3.40 16.46
N LEU A 285 22.52 -3.66 16.17
CA LEU A 285 23.38 -2.74 15.40
C LEU A 285 22.88 -2.58 13.96
N ALA A 286 22.32 -3.62 13.33
CA ALA A 286 21.76 -3.51 11.99
C ALA A 286 20.62 -2.49 11.94
N VAL A 287 19.69 -2.53 12.90
CA VAL A 287 18.58 -1.55 13.00
C VAL A 287 19.09 -0.17 13.39
N ALA A 288 20.04 -0.09 14.32
CA ALA A 288 20.67 1.17 14.68
C ALA A 288 21.37 1.85 13.49
N ALA A 289 21.97 1.05 12.59
CA ALA A 289 22.57 1.57 11.37
C ALA A 289 21.52 2.17 10.42
N ASP A 290 20.30 1.60 10.35
CA ASP A 290 19.22 2.17 9.54
C ASP A 290 18.80 3.54 10.07
N GLU A 291 18.69 3.70 11.40
CA GLU A 291 18.38 4.99 12.00
C GLU A 291 19.51 6.02 11.76
N LEU A 292 20.77 5.60 11.85
CA LEU A 292 21.90 6.47 11.54
C LEU A 292 21.94 6.87 10.06
N ARG A 293 21.51 6.02 9.11
CA ARG A 293 21.37 6.39 7.69
C ARG A 293 20.34 7.51 7.50
N ARG A 294 19.25 7.49 8.27
CA ARG A 294 18.23 8.56 8.26
C ARG A 294 18.84 9.88 8.76
N VAL A 295 19.62 9.82 9.83
CA VAL A 295 20.38 10.99 10.32
C VAL A 295 21.36 11.51 9.27
N ALA A 296 22.16 10.64 8.65
CA ALA A 296 23.08 11.03 7.58
C ALA A 296 22.34 11.69 6.41
N SER A 297 21.20 11.14 6.03
CA SER A 297 20.33 11.70 4.97
C SER A 297 19.86 13.11 5.34
N ALA A 298 19.38 13.33 6.57
CA ALA A 298 18.94 14.64 7.03
C ALA A 298 20.09 15.68 7.06
N LEU A 299 21.27 15.27 7.53
CA LEU A 299 22.47 16.14 7.58
C LEU A 299 23.06 16.44 6.19
N GLY A 300 22.78 15.63 5.19
CA GLY A 300 23.22 15.80 3.80
C GLY A 300 22.30 16.68 2.94
N ARG A 301 21.23 17.22 3.52
CA ARG A 301 20.19 18.01 2.81
C ARG A 301 20.07 19.41 3.39
N GLU A 302 19.35 20.29 2.69
CA GLU A 302 19.09 21.67 3.11
C GLU A 302 17.58 22.00 2.98
N GLY A 303 17.14 23.04 3.68
CA GLY A 303 15.76 23.54 3.60
C GLY A 303 14.72 22.49 4.00
N LEU A 304 13.61 22.46 3.28
CA LEU A 304 12.50 21.53 3.55
C LEU A 304 12.88 20.06 3.38
N GLU A 305 13.84 19.73 2.51
CA GLU A 305 14.33 18.35 2.35
C GLU A 305 15.01 17.86 3.63
N ALA A 306 15.83 18.70 4.27
CA ALA A 306 16.45 18.36 5.55
C ALA A 306 15.40 18.21 6.67
N VAL A 307 14.41 19.10 6.70
CA VAL A 307 13.28 19.01 7.65
C VAL A 307 12.54 17.69 7.47
N MET A 308 12.20 17.31 6.23
CA MET A 308 11.45 16.09 5.96
C MET A 308 12.22 14.83 6.34
N GLN A 309 13.51 14.76 6.03
CA GLN A 309 14.36 13.63 6.41
C GLN A 309 14.54 13.54 7.94
N ALA A 310 14.71 14.67 8.61
CA ALA A 310 14.77 14.71 10.07
C ALA A 310 13.43 14.35 10.70
N LEU A 311 12.32 14.80 10.13
CA LEU A 311 10.96 14.47 10.56
C LEU A 311 10.72 12.95 10.56
N VAL A 312 11.11 12.25 9.50
CA VAL A 312 11.03 10.78 9.44
C VAL A 312 11.82 10.14 10.57
N TYR A 313 13.00 10.69 10.89
CA TYR A 313 13.83 10.19 11.98
C TYR A 313 13.20 10.43 13.35
N PHE A 314 12.95 11.68 13.73
CA PHE A 314 12.54 11.98 15.10
C PHE A 314 11.08 11.59 15.39
N SER A 315 10.17 11.58 14.41
CA SER A 315 8.79 11.15 14.60
C SER A 315 8.66 9.67 14.94
N THR A 316 9.66 8.85 14.57
CA THR A 316 9.76 7.45 14.97
C THR A 316 9.77 7.29 16.50
N PHE A 317 10.44 8.20 17.21
CA PHE A 317 10.64 8.10 18.67
C PHE A 317 9.76 9.07 19.47
N GLN A 318 9.25 10.08 18.81
CA GLN A 318 8.49 11.18 19.42
C GLN A 318 7.33 11.57 18.49
N PRO A 319 6.21 10.81 18.52
CA PRO A 319 5.05 11.15 17.72
C PRO A 319 4.62 12.59 17.91
N LEU A 320 4.22 13.25 16.81
CA LEU A 320 3.76 14.62 16.83
C LEU A 320 2.32 14.69 17.37
N SER A 321 1.94 15.86 17.85
CA SER A 321 0.55 16.19 18.11
C SER A 321 -0.26 16.09 16.82
N GLY A 322 -1.31 15.29 16.82
CA GLY A 322 -2.25 15.17 15.71
C GLY A 322 -3.53 15.96 15.97
N THR A 323 -4.51 15.77 15.10
CA THR A 323 -5.87 16.31 15.22
C THR A 323 -6.93 15.20 15.21
N GLY A 324 -6.48 13.93 15.33
CA GLY A 324 -7.32 12.74 15.31
C GLY A 324 -8.11 12.50 16.60
N PRO A 325 -8.95 11.44 16.62
CA PRO A 325 -9.80 11.13 17.77
C PRO A 325 -9.05 10.70 19.03
N TYR A 326 -7.80 10.25 18.90
CA TYR A 326 -6.96 9.84 20.01
C TYR A 326 -5.61 10.54 20.00
N ARG A 327 -5.10 10.90 21.18
CA ARG A 327 -3.76 11.45 21.35
C ARG A 327 -2.80 10.37 21.85
N TYR A 328 -1.57 10.42 21.41
CA TYR A 328 -0.48 9.61 21.94
C TYR A 328 -0.17 10.04 23.39
N VAL A 329 -0.03 9.07 24.27
CA VAL A 329 0.31 9.28 25.69
C VAL A 329 1.69 8.74 26.02
N SER A 330 1.93 7.46 25.71
CA SER A 330 3.18 6.80 26.05
C SER A 330 3.38 5.51 25.25
N GLN A 331 4.63 5.04 25.23
CA GLN A 331 4.95 3.70 24.76
C GLN A 331 6.01 3.05 25.64
N ASP A 332 5.96 1.73 25.72
CA ASP A 332 6.99 0.86 26.30
C ASP A 332 7.19 -0.37 25.40
N ALA A 333 8.01 -1.33 25.81
CA ALA A 333 8.31 -2.52 25.02
C ALA A 333 7.09 -3.42 24.71
N ASN A 334 5.95 -3.23 25.39
CA ASN A 334 4.79 -4.10 25.25
C ASN A 334 3.49 -3.36 24.94
N ARG A 335 3.54 -2.02 24.84
CA ARG A 335 2.31 -1.24 24.68
C ARG A 335 2.59 0.13 24.08
N VAL A 336 1.71 0.55 23.16
CA VAL A 336 1.50 1.95 22.80
C VAL A 336 0.15 2.37 23.36
N HIS A 337 0.13 3.42 24.17
CA HIS A 337 -1.04 3.90 24.87
C HIS A 337 -1.55 5.20 24.29
N LEU A 338 -2.81 5.20 23.86
CA LEU A 338 -3.52 6.38 23.35
C LEU A 338 -4.70 6.72 24.26
N GLU A 339 -5.04 8.01 24.34
CA GLU A 339 -6.21 8.52 25.07
C GLU A 339 -7.11 9.34 24.15
N ALA A 340 -8.42 9.18 24.30
CA ALA A 340 -9.42 9.93 23.57
C ALA A 340 -9.21 11.45 23.71
N PHE A 341 -9.22 12.15 22.58
CA PHE A 341 -9.05 13.61 22.55
C PHE A 341 -10.40 14.31 22.66
N ALA A 342 -10.62 14.99 23.77
CA ALA A 342 -11.88 15.69 24.05
C ALA A 342 -12.18 16.83 23.06
N GLY A 343 -11.15 17.36 22.38
CA GLY A 343 -11.26 18.43 21.37
C GLY A 343 -11.41 17.91 19.94
N TYR A 344 -11.61 16.60 19.72
CA TYR A 344 -11.75 16.07 18.37
C TYR A 344 -12.97 16.66 17.64
N HIS A 345 -12.78 17.16 16.43
CA HIS A 345 -13.82 17.83 15.65
C HIS A 345 -14.99 16.92 15.24
N GLY A 346 -14.75 15.59 15.17
CA GLY A 346 -15.77 14.57 14.91
C GLY A 346 -16.53 14.10 16.16
N GLY A 347 -16.29 14.71 17.32
CA GLY A 347 -16.86 14.32 18.61
C GLY A 347 -15.94 13.44 19.45
N VAL A 348 -16.15 13.43 20.75
CA VAL A 348 -15.29 12.66 21.67
C VAL A 348 -15.46 11.17 21.42
N ALA A 349 -14.34 10.45 21.30
CA ALA A 349 -14.35 9.01 21.11
C ALA A 349 -15.05 8.29 22.29
N ALA A 350 -15.85 7.28 21.95
CA ALA A 350 -16.68 6.56 22.92
C ALA A 350 -15.85 5.68 23.86
N THR A 351 -14.74 5.11 23.39
CA THR A 351 -13.77 4.38 24.22
C THR A 351 -12.66 5.32 24.64
N ARG A 352 -12.36 5.34 25.95
CA ARG A 352 -11.42 6.30 26.51
C ARG A 352 -9.97 6.05 26.11
N TYR A 353 -9.56 4.80 26.00
CA TYR A 353 -8.19 4.41 25.72
C TYR A 353 -8.10 3.42 24.56
N VAL A 354 -7.04 3.52 23.79
CA VAL A 354 -6.63 2.48 22.85
C VAL A 354 -5.21 2.04 23.18
N ASP A 355 -5.03 0.75 23.37
CA ASP A 355 -3.73 0.13 23.59
C ASP A 355 -3.37 -0.77 22.41
N PHE A 356 -2.30 -0.46 21.71
CA PHE A 356 -1.68 -1.43 20.80
C PHE A 356 -0.77 -2.35 21.60
N VAL A 357 -0.95 -3.65 21.46
CA VAL A 357 -0.23 -4.68 22.22
C VAL A 357 0.24 -5.83 21.33
N PRO A 358 1.32 -6.56 21.69
CA PRO A 358 1.76 -7.72 20.93
C PRO A 358 0.68 -8.81 20.83
N ALA A 359 0.52 -9.39 19.65
CA ALA A 359 -0.41 -10.47 19.38
C ALA A 359 0.22 -11.52 18.45
N LYS A 360 -0.36 -12.72 18.39
CA LYS A 360 0.12 -13.80 17.53
C LYS A 360 -0.32 -13.67 16.08
N GLY A 361 -1.41 -12.91 15.83
CA GLY A 361 -1.96 -12.72 14.49
C GLY A 361 -2.71 -13.93 13.91
N ASP A 362 -3.05 -14.90 14.74
CA ASP A 362 -3.80 -16.11 14.35
C ASP A 362 -5.23 -16.12 14.92
N GLY A 363 -5.68 -15.01 15.49
CA GLY A 363 -6.99 -14.86 16.12
C GLY A 363 -7.11 -15.52 17.51
N SER A 364 -6.14 -16.31 17.95
CA SER A 364 -6.21 -16.99 19.25
C SER A 364 -6.22 -16.02 20.43
N ASP A 365 -5.55 -14.89 20.30
CA ASP A 365 -5.50 -13.83 21.31
C ASP A 365 -6.85 -13.11 21.47
N VAL A 366 -7.59 -12.97 20.36
CA VAL A 366 -8.96 -12.42 20.37
C VAL A 366 -9.92 -13.40 21.04
N ALA A 367 -9.84 -14.70 20.68
CA ALA A 367 -10.63 -15.76 21.31
C ALA A 367 -10.35 -15.88 22.80
N ALA A 368 -9.11 -15.69 23.23
CA ALA A 368 -8.71 -15.67 24.64
C ALA A 368 -9.11 -14.38 25.37
N GLY A 369 -9.54 -13.34 24.66
CA GLY A 369 -9.90 -12.04 25.23
C GLY A 369 -8.69 -11.21 25.69
N THR A 370 -7.47 -11.56 25.28
CA THR A 370 -6.26 -10.78 25.59
C THR A 370 -6.14 -9.53 24.74
N VAL A 371 -6.66 -9.58 23.49
CA VAL A 371 -6.88 -8.44 22.61
C VAL A 371 -8.33 -8.37 22.15
N ASP A 372 -8.75 -7.22 21.68
CA ASP A 372 -10.12 -6.96 21.22
C ASP A 372 -10.22 -6.97 19.71
N VAL A 373 -9.15 -6.56 19.02
CA VAL A 373 -8.98 -6.57 17.57
C VAL A 373 -7.60 -7.13 17.24
N SER A 374 -7.49 -8.02 16.27
CA SER A 374 -6.24 -8.46 15.68
C SER A 374 -6.29 -8.17 14.18
N GLU A 375 -5.47 -7.20 13.74
CA GLU A 375 -5.39 -6.79 12.34
C GLU A 375 -4.63 -7.83 11.50
N ASN A 376 -5.05 -7.98 10.24
CA ASN A 376 -4.43 -8.90 9.28
C ASN A 376 -4.22 -10.30 9.85
N ALA A 377 -5.19 -10.78 10.64
CA ALA A 377 -5.11 -12.11 11.24
C ALA A 377 -5.14 -13.17 10.13
N GLY A 378 -4.12 -14.02 10.12
CA GLY A 378 -4.02 -15.16 9.19
C GLY A 378 -5.02 -16.27 9.55
N LEU A 379 -6.31 -15.99 9.45
CA LEU A 379 -7.37 -16.92 9.87
C LEU A 379 -7.59 -18.00 8.81
N ASP A 380 -7.34 -19.24 9.16
CA ASP A 380 -7.70 -20.37 8.31
C ASP A 380 -9.23 -20.56 8.21
N THR A 381 -9.67 -21.38 7.25
CA THR A 381 -11.10 -21.63 6.99
C THR A 381 -11.79 -22.26 8.20
N ALA A 382 -11.12 -23.17 8.90
CA ALA A 382 -11.69 -23.83 10.05
C ALA A 382 -11.90 -22.85 11.20
N TYR A 383 -10.92 -21.98 11.45
CA TYR A 383 -11.06 -20.91 12.44
C TYR A 383 -12.19 -19.95 12.07
N ARG A 384 -12.25 -19.48 10.82
CA ARG A 384 -13.34 -18.58 10.35
C ARG A 384 -14.72 -19.20 10.53
N ALA A 385 -14.88 -20.47 10.20
CA ALA A 385 -16.13 -21.19 10.39
C ALA A 385 -16.52 -21.34 11.87
N ALA A 386 -15.56 -21.43 12.77
CA ALA A 386 -15.77 -21.57 14.19
C ALA A 386 -15.73 -20.24 14.99
N ALA A 387 -15.34 -19.13 14.37
CA ALA A 387 -15.05 -17.87 15.04
C ALA A 387 -16.18 -17.38 15.96
N ALA A 388 -17.43 -17.43 15.50
CA ALA A 388 -18.58 -17.02 16.29
C ALA A 388 -18.78 -17.85 17.57
N ALA A 389 -18.46 -19.16 17.53
CA ALA A 389 -18.52 -20.04 18.70
C ALA A 389 -17.43 -19.68 19.75
N HIS A 390 -16.38 -19.00 19.33
CA HIS A 390 -15.31 -18.50 20.19
C HIS A 390 -15.49 -17.01 20.57
N GLY A 391 -16.65 -16.41 20.28
CA GLY A 391 -16.90 -15.01 20.57
C GLY A 391 -16.09 -14.05 19.70
N VAL A 392 -15.76 -14.45 18.47
CA VAL A 392 -15.01 -13.67 17.49
C VAL A 392 -15.87 -13.34 16.29
N GLN A 393 -15.85 -12.09 15.84
CA GLN A 393 -16.35 -11.61 14.56
C GLN A 393 -15.17 -11.56 13.58
N VAL A 394 -15.40 -11.86 12.31
CA VAL A 394 -14.38 -11.75 11.26
C VAL A 394 -14.80 -10.66 10.29
N ALA A 395 -14.02 -9.59 10.23
CA ALA A 395 -14.13 -8.61 9.17
C ALA A 395 -13.27 -9.05 7.98
N THR A 396 -13.77 -8.86 6.76
CA THR A 396 -13.06 -9.22 5.52
C THR A 396 -12.86 -7.98 4.68
N MET A 397 -11.60 -7.66 4.39
CA MET A 397 -11.21 -6.51 3.59
C MET A 397 -10.62 -6.95 2.25
N GLN A 398 -10.74 -6.11 1.23
CA GLN A 398 -10.04 -6.29 -0.04
C GLN A 398 -8.62 -5.73 0.06
N VAL A 399 -7.62 -6.54 -0.24
CA VAL A 399 -6.22 -6.07 -0.29
C VAL A 399 -5.96 -5.36 -1.62
N PRO A 400 -5.42 -4.12 -1.64
CA PRO A 400 -5.28 -3.32 -2.84
C PRO A 400 -4.14 -3.79 -3.77
N ILE A 401 -4.06 -5.08 -4.02
CA ILE A 401 -3.04 -5.71 -4.88
C ILE A 401 -3.74 -6.64 -5.87
N PRO A 402 -4.43 -6.11 -6.90
CA PRO A 402 -4.96 -6.98 -7.95
C PRO A 402 -3.82 -7.76 -8.59
N ASN A 403 -4.07 -9.06 -8.72
CA ASN A 403 -3.16 -10.00 -9.35
C ASN A 403 -3.55 -10.24 -10.80
N TYR A 404 -2.56 -10.35 -11.66
CA TYR A 404 -2.78 -10.51 -13.10
C TYR A 404 -1.67 -11.34 -13.75
N LEU A 405 -2.03 -12.00 -14.84
CA LEU A 405 -1.14 -12.67 -15.77
C LEU A 405 -0.88 -11.71 -16.93
N THR A 406 0.36 -11.29 -17.10
CA THR A 406 0.77 -10.35 -18.13
C THR A 406 1.43 -11.08 -19.29
N PHE A 407 1.05 -10.69 -20.49
CA PHE A 407 1.69 -11.14 -21.72
C PHE A 407 2.75 -10.14 -22.19
N ASN A 408 3.87 -10.64 -22.72
CA ASN A 408 4.76 -9.83 -23.52
C ASN A 408 4.17 -9.70 -24.94
N VAL A 409 3.55 -8.55 -25.19
CA VAL A 409 2.84 -8.29 -26.46
C VAL A 409 3.71 -7.56 -27.50
N ARG A 410 5.01 -7.41 -27.24
CA ARG A 410 5.92 -6.75 -28.18
C ARG A 410 6.01 -7.50 -29.51
N PRO A 411 6.27 -6.80 -30.63
CA PRO A 411 6.42 -7.44 -31.94
C PRO A 411 7.44 -8.58 -31.91
N GLY A 412 7.05 -9.70 -32.50
CA GLY A 412 7.89 -10.91 -32.59
C GLY A 412 7.82 -11.82 -31.33
N ARG A 413 7.08 -11.45 -30.30
CA ARG A 413 6.81 -12.32 -29.15
C ARG A 413 5.63 -13.25 -29.45
N LEU A 414 5.59 -14.38 -28.75
CA LEU A 414 4.59 -15.42 -28.94
C LEU A 414 3.16 -14.87 -28.75
N PHE A 415 2.95 -14.13 -27.69
CA PHE A 415 1.65 -13.54 -27.33
C PHE A 415 1.42 -12.12 -27.89
N ALA A 416 2.16 -11.69 -28.93
CA ALA A 416 1.81 -10.51 -29.71
C ALA A 416 0.45 -10.70 -30.42
N ASP A 417 0.10 -11.95 -30.75
CA ASP A 417 -1.19 -12.30 -31.34
C ASP A 417 -2.29 -12.34 -30.28
N VAL A 418 -3.32 -11.48 -30.44
CA VAL A 418 -4.44 -11.37 -29.50
C VAL A 418 -5.28 -12.66 -29.42
N ASN A 419 -5.34 -13.44 -30.52
CA ASN A 419 -6.10 -14.69 -30.50
C ASN A 419 -5.47 -15.73 -29.58
N LEU A 420 -4.12 -15.75 -29.47
CA LEU A 420 -3.44 -16.64 -28.52
C LEU A 420 -3.71 -16.23 -27.06
N ARG A 421 -3.79 -14.93 -26.79
CA ARG A 421 -4.12 -14.43 -25.45
C ARG A 421 -5.58 -14.78 -25.07
N ARG A 422 -6.52 -14.55 -26.00
CA ARG A 422 -7.94 -14.93 -25.84
C ARG A 422 -8.10 -16.44 -25.74
N ALA A 423 -7.31 -17.21 -26.49
CA ALA A 423 -7.34 -18.67 -26.38
C ALA A 423 -6.92 -19.11 -24.97
N LEU A 424 -5.84 -18.55 -24.41
CA LEU A 424 -5.43 -18.87 -23.03
C LEU A 424 -6.52 -18.51 -22.01
N GLN A 425 -7.18 -17.36 -22.15
CA GLN A 425 -8.32 -16.98 -21.29
C GLN A 425 -9.44 -18.00 -21.35
N LEU A 426 -9.75 -18.56 -22.53
CA LEU A 426 -10.78 -19.61 -22.69
C LEU A 426 -10.32 -20.98 -22.21
N CYS A 427 -9.01 -21.21 -22.03
CA CYS A 427 -8.50 -22.46 -21.48
C CYS A 427 -8.67 -22.59 -19.98
N ILE A 428 -8.73 -21.47 -19.25
CA ILE A 428 -8.75 -21.44 -17.78
C ILE A 428 -10.18 -21.28 -17.22
N ASP A 429 -10.44 -21.90 -16.09
CA ASP A 429 -11.67 -21.70 -15.30
C ASP A 429 -11.33 -20.77 -14.14
N LEU A 430 -11.27 -19.45 -14.44
CA LEU A 430 -10.74 -18.45 -13.52
C LEU A 430 -11.36 -18.49 -12.12
N PRO A 431 -12.71 -18.51 -11.94
CA PRO A 431 -13.27 -18.53 -10.59
C PRO A 431 -12.89 -19.78 -9.79
N ARG A 432 -12.90 -20.95 -10.44
CA ARG A 432 -12.53 -22.22 -9.82
C ARG A 432 -11.03 -22.26 -9.47
N ASP A 433 -10.21 -21.76 -10.38
CA ASP A 433 -8.74 -21.80 -10.21
C ASP A 433 -8.30 -20.84 -9.12
N VAL A 434 -8.92 -19.67 -9.04
CA VAL A 434 -8.69 -18.70 -7.95
C VAL A 434 -9.12 -19.32 -6.61
N ASP A 435 -10.32 -19.90 -6.53
CA ASP A 435 -10.78 -20.57 -5.31
C ASP A 435 -9.84 -21.71 -4.89
N ALA A 436 -9.42 -22.55 -5.84
CA ALA A 436 -8.50 -23.66 -5.58
C ALA A 436 -7.10 -23.18 -5.14
N ALA A 437 -6.59 -22.09 -5.71
CA ALA A 437 -5.27 -21.54 -5.38
C ALA A 437 -5.26 -20.85 -4.02
N THR A 438 -6.29 -20.06 -3.71
CA THR A 438 -6.36 -19.19 -2.54
C THR A 438 -7.19 -19.76 -1.39
N GLY A 439 -7.85 -20.92 -1.61
CA GLY A 439 -8.78 -21.48 -0.64
C GLY A 439 -9.97 -20.55 -0.35
N GLY A 440 -10.38 -19.67 -1.31
CA GLY A 440 -11.46 -18.70 -1.21
C GLY A 440 -11.11 -17.42 -0.45
N SER A 441 -9.83 -17.14 -0.24
CA SER A 441 -9.36 -15.86 0.34
C SER A 441 -9.09 -14.79 -0.73
N ALA A 442 -9.79 -14.86 -1.87
CA ALA A 442 -9.66 -13.89 -2.93
C ALA A 442 -10.94 -13.74 -3.75
N ILE A 443 -11.07 -12.60 -4.43
CA ILE A 443 -12.17 -12.26 -5.33
C ILE A 443 -11.65 -12.35 -6.76
N PRO A 444 -12.20 -13.24 -7.63
CA PRO A 444 -11.87 -13.25 -9.04
C PRO A 444 -12.24 -11.91 -9.70
N VAL A 445 -11.34 -11.35 -10.50
CA VAL A 445 -11.54 -10.02 -11.13
C VAL A 445 -11.24 -10.06 -12.63
N TYR A 446 -11.83 -9.11 -13.37
CA TYR A 446 -11.68 -8.98 -14.82
C TYR A 446 -11.17 -7.58 -15.22
N SER A 447 -10.77 -6.78 -14.24
CA SER A 447 -10.35 -5.39 -14.37
C SER A 447 -9.31 -5.05 -13.29
N PRO A 448 -8.45 -4.04 -13.51
CA PRO A 448 -7.54 -3.56 -12.46
C PRO A 448 -8.18 -2.52 -11.52
N VAL A 449 -9.49 -2.26 -11.63
CA VAL A 449 -10.17 -1.27 -10.78
C VAL A 449 -10.34 -1.83 -9.37
N TRP A 450 -9.93 -1.03 -8.38
CA TRP A 450 -10.04 -1.35 -6.96
C TRP A 450 -10.57 -0.13 -6.19
N PRO A 451 -11.44 -0.29 -5.20
CA PRO A 451 -12.07 -1.53 -4.75
C PRO A 451 -13.01 -2.15 -5.81
N VAL A 452 -13.10 -3.47 -5.79
CA VAL A 452 -14.06 -4.19 -6.64
C VAL A 452 -15.48 -3.73 -6.29
N GLY A 453 -16.26 -3.39 -7.31
CA GLY A 453 -17.60 -2.82 -7.14
C GLY A 453 -17.62 -1.31 -6.87
N SER A 454 -16.49 -0.60 -6.99
CA SER A 454 -16.45 0.85 -6.86
C SER A 454 -17.17 1.57 -7.99
N TRP A 455 -17.32 2.90 -7.87
CA TRP A 455 -18.06 3.76 -8.80
C TRP A 455 -17.62 3.68 -10.27
N ALA A 456 -16.38 3.27 -10.53
CA ALA A 456 -15.83 3.13 -11.88
C ALA A 456 -15.69 1.69 -12.35
N ASP A 457 -15.94 0.70 -11.48
CA ASP A 457 -15.93 -0.71 -11.88
C ASP A 457 -17.01 -0.97 -12.94
N ASP A 458 -16.68 -1.78 -13.93
CA ASP A 458 -17.60 -2.16 -14.99
C ASP A 458 -18.16 -3.56 -14.71
N PRO A 459 -19.41 -3.67 -14.22
CA PRO A 459 -20.02 -4.95 -13.92
C PRO A 459 -20.35 -5.79 -15.17
N ASP A 460 -20.41 -5.15 -16.34
CA ASP A 460 -20.83 -5.76 -17.61
C ASP A 460 -19.64 -6.31 -18.42
N LEU A 461 -18.40 -6.21 -17.89
CA LEU A 461 -17.23 -6.79 -18.53
C LEU A 461 -17.44 -8.28 -18.84
N PRO A 462 -16.95 -8.76 -20.00
CA PRO A 462 -17.01 -10.18 -20.34
C PRO A 462 -16.32 -11.04 -19.29
N LYS A 463 -17.03 -12.07 -18.81
CA LYS A 463 -16.54 -13.08 -17.88
C LYS A 463 -16.54 -14.44 -18.58
N PRO A 464 -15.58 -14.69 -19.49
CA PRO A 464 -15.61 -15.88 -20.34
C PRO A 464 -15.49 -17.14 -19.50
N ALA A 465 -16.42 -18.08 -19.74
CA ALA A 465 -16.29 -19.42 -19.21
C ALA A 465 -15.25 -20.21 -19.99
N ARG A 466 -14.68 -21.22 -19.35
CA ARG A 466 -13.74 -22.14 -20.01
C ARG A 466 -14.40 -22.82 -21.22
N ASP A 467 -13.77 -22.70 -22.40
CA ASP A 467 -14.20 -23.34 -23.67
C ASP A 467 -12.96 -23.75 -24.47
N VAL A 468 -12.54 -25.00 -24.28
CA VAL A 468 -11.36 -25.58 -24.94
C VAL A 468 -11.49 -25.61 -26.46
N ASP A 469 -12.70 -25.89 -26.98
CA ASP A 469 -12.90 -25.96 -28.42
C ASP A 469 -12.85 -24.56 -29.06
N ALA A 470 -13.40 -23.54 -28.40
CA ALA A 470 -13.27 -22.17 -28.86
C ALA A 470 -11.82 -21.70 -28.81
N ALA A 471 -11.07 -22.07 -27.76
CA ALA A 471 -9.64 -21.78 -27.65
C ALA A 471 -8.85 -22.37 -28.82
N LYS A 472 -9.05 -23.66 -29.12
CA LYS A 472 -8.41 -24.33 -30.24
C LYS A 472 -8.72 -23.67 -31.59
N ARG A 473 -9.98 -23.28 -31.83
CA ARG A 473 -10.36 -22.54 -33.04
C ARG A 473 -9.61 -21.20 -33.19
N LEU A 474 -9.40 -20.47 -32.09
CA LEU A 474 -8.63 -19.22 -32.12
C LEU A 474 -7.13 -19.46 -32.44
N ILE A 475 -6.55 -20.51 -31.89
CA ILE A 475 -5.18 -20.92 -32.16
C ILE A 475 -5.02 -21.27 -33.65
N GLU A 476 -5.93 -22.10 -34.19
CA GLU A 476 -5.95 -22.50 -35.60
C GLU A 476 -6.18 -21.31 -36.52
N ALA A 477 -7.09 -20.40 -36.18
CA ALA A 477 -7.34 -19.17 -36.95
C ALA A 477 -6.09 -18.27 -37.06
N SER A 478 -5.17 -18.37 -36.11
CA SER A 478 -3.87 -17.71 -36.12
C SER A 478 -2.79 -18.47 -36.92
N GLY A 479 -3.19 -19.55 -37.60
CA GLY A 479 -2.32 -20.35 -38.51
C GLY A 479 -1.44 -21.36 -37.76
N TRP A 480 -1.76 -21.74 -36.55
CA TRP A 480 -1.11 -22.80 -35.81
C TRP A 480 -1.70 -24.16 -36.18
N GLN A 481 -0.91 -25.20 -36.16
CA GLN A 481 -1.33 -26.57 -36.46
C GLN A 481 -1.03 -27.49 -35.27
N LEU A 482 -1.96 -28.36 -34.94
CA LEU A 482 -1.78 -29.32 -33.86
C LEU A 482 -0.76 -30.38 -34.25
N GLY A 483 0.31 -30.51 -33.48
CA GLY A 483 1.34 -31.52 -33.64
C GLY A 483 0.88 -32.90 -33.20
N SER A 484 1.64 -33.94 -33.61
CA SER A 484 1.39 -35.33 -33.18
C SER A 484 1.59 -35.56 -31.67
N ASP A 485 2.25 -34.63 -31.02
CA ASP A 485 2.47 -34.60 -29.57
C ASP A 485 1.36 -33.88 -28.77
N GLY A 486 0.32 -33.40 -29.49
CA GLY A 486 -0.80 -32.69 -28.90
C GLY A 486 -0.56 -31.20 -28.66
N ILE A 487 0.58 -30.64 -29.08
CA ILE A 487 0.91 -29.24 -28.91
C ILE A 487 0.88 -28.53 -30.25
N TYR A 488 0.33 -27.33 -30.30
CA TYR A 488 0.30 -26.52 -31.50
C TYR A 488 1.70 -26.00 -31.87
N ALA A 489 1.98 -25.96 -33.19
CA ALA A 489 3.19 -25.39 -33.75
C ALA A 489 2.86 -24.55 -34.98
N LYS A 490 3.68 -23.54 -35.26
CA LYS A 490 3.63 -22.73 -36.50
C LYS A 490 5.02 -22.67 -37.10
N ALA A 491 5.19 -23.29 -38.28
CA ALA A 491 6.50 -23.56 -38.85
C ALA A 491 7.39 -24.35 -37.86
N THR A 492 8.50 -23.77 -37.43
CA THR A 492 9.42 -24.36 -36.44
C THR A 492 9.18 -23.91 -35.00
N VAL A 493 8.24 -23.00 -34.80
CA VAL A 493 7.94 -22.44 -33.45
C VAL A 493 6.86 -23.30 -32.80
N ARG A 494 7.16 -23.83 -31.65
CA ARG A 494 6.22 -24.55 -30.77
C ARG A 494 5.43 -23.53 -29.93
N LEU A 495 4.15 -23.76 -29.69
CA LEU A 495 3.34 -22.95 -28.77
C LEU A 495 3.66 -23.35 -27.33
N ALA A 496 4.84 -22.90 -26.88
CA ALA A 496 5.42 -23.23 -25.60
C ALA A 496 6.02 -21.97 -24.95
N ALA A 497 5.81 -21.79 -23.64
CA ALA A 497 6.36 -20.68 -22.87
C ALA A 497 6.48 -21.00 -21.38
N GLU A 498 7.30 -20.22 -20.69
CA GLU A 498 7.37 -20.21 -19.23
C GLU A 498 6.46 -19.14 -18.66
N ILE A 499 5.76 -19.46 -17.56
CA ILE A 499 5.02 -18.53 -16.72
C ILE A 499 5.93 -18.17 -15.55
N LEU A 500 6.54 -17.00 -15.61
CA LEU A 500 7.35 -16.50 -14.49
C LEU A 500 6.44 -16.20 -13.31
N VAL A 501 6.78 -16.71 -12.15
CA VAL A 501 6.04 -16.49 -10.92
C VAL A 501 6.98 -16.37 -9.73
N ARG A 502 6.58 -15.60 -8.73
CA ARG A 502 7.31 -15.47 -7.47
C ARG A 502 7.17 -16.76 -6.65
N GLY A 503 8.29 -17.43 -6.36
CA GLY A 503 8.31 -18.76 -5.77
C GLY A 503 7.96 -18.83 -4.28
N ASP A 504 8.10 -17.73 -3.55
CA ASP A 504 7.70 -17.60 -2.14
C ASP A 504 6.23 -17.21 -1.96
N ASP A 505 5.47 -17.05 -3.06
CA ASP A 505 4.02 -16.80 -3.07
C ASP A 505 3.27 -18.06 -3.49
N GLY A 506 2.86 -18.85 -2.52
CA GLY A 506 2.25 -20.16 -2.77
C GLY A 506 0.92 -20.10 -3.53
N GLU A 507 0.15 -19.03 -3.41
CA GLU A 507 -1.13 -18.85 -4.12
C GLU A 507 -0.88 -18.60 -5.61
N ARG A 508 0.08 -17.72 -5.93
CA ARG A 508 0.46 -17.43 -7.31
C ARG A 508 1.11 -18.64 -7.99
N VAL A 509 1.93 -19.40 -7.26
CA VAL A 509 2.54 -20.64 -7.80
C VAL A 509 1.46 -21.66 -8.12
N LYS A 510 0.54 -21.94 -7.20
CA LYS A 510 -0.58 -22.86 -7.45
C LYS A 510 -1.44 -22.41 -8.65
N LEU A 511 -1.71 -21.10 -8.77
CA LEU A 511 -2.47 -20.57 -9.89
C LEU A 511 -1.70 -20.71 -11.21
N ALA A 512 -0.39 -20.46 -11.23
CA ALA A 512 0.45 -20.68 -12.40
C ALA A 512 0.44 -22.15 -12.85
N ASP A 513 0.51 -23.10 -11.90
CA ASP A 513 0.44 -24.54 -12.16
C ASP A 513 -0.93 -24.93 -12.75
N LEU A 514 -2.04 -24.40 -12.23
CA LEU A 514 -3.38 -24.64 -12.76
C LEU A 514 -3.56 -24.08 -14.17
N VAL A 515 -3.05 -22.86 -14.43
CA VAL A 515 -3.04 -22.25 -15.76
C VAL A 515 -2.23 -23.09 -16.75
N ALA A 516 -1.03 -23.54 -16.36
CA ALA A 516 -0.17 -24.37 -17.20
C ALA A 516 -0.85 -25.72 -17.52
N LEU A 517 -1.44 -26.38 -16.53
CA LEU A 517 -2.17 -27.64 -16.70
C LEU A 517 -3.33 -27.48 -17.69
N GLN A 518 -4.18 -26.48 -17.52
CA GLN A 518 -5.37 -26.27 -18.35
C GLN A 518 -5.01 -25.76 -19.77
N ALA A 519 -3.92 -25.02 -19.92
CA ALA A 519 -3.38 -24.64 -21.21
C ALA A 519 -2.98 -25.88 -22.06
N GLY A 520 -2.51 -26.95 -21.40
CA GLY A 520 -2.24 -28.24 -22.02
C GLY A 520 -3.46 -28.87 -22.69
N ASP A 521 -4.66 -28.76 -22.11
CA ASP A 521 -5.90 -29.24 -22.72
C ASP A 521 -6.22 -28.52 -24.04
N CYS A 522 -5.74 -27.28 -24.17
CA CYS A 522 -5.88 -26.46 -25.38
C CYS A 522 -4.71 -26.64 -26.37
N GLY A 523 -3.73 -27.48 -26.07
CA GLY A 523 -2.57 -27.72 -26.92
C GLY A 523 -1.48 -26.66 -26.80
N MET A 524 -1.38 -25.94 -25.69
CA MET A 524 -0.29 -25.04 -25.33
C MET A 524 0.62 -25.73 -24.28
N ASP A 525 1.94 -25.69 -24.50
CA ASP A 525 2.94 -26.22 -23.57
C ASP A 525 3.45 -25.08 -22.66
N LEU A 526 2.69 -24.76 -21.63
CA LEU A 526 3.08 -23.75 -20.65
C LEU A 526 3.67 -24.42 -19.41
N GLN A 527 4.73 -23.82 -18.85
CA GLN A 527 5.41 -24.34 -17.65
C GLN A 527 5.45 -23.26 -16.59
N SER A 528 5.03 -23.57 -15.36
CA SER A 528 5.20 -22.70 -14.20
C SER A 528 6.67 -22.67 -13.81
N SER A 529 7.25 -21.47 -13.72
CA SER A 529 8.67 -21.23 -13.42
C SER A 529 8.79 -20.32 -12.19
N PRO A 530 8.81 -20.90 -10.95
CA PRO A 530 8.95 -20.13 -9.73
C PRO A 530 10.41 -19.68 -9.52
N PHE A 531 10.59 -18.39 -9.22
CA PHE A 531 11.87 -17.77 -8.85
C PHE A 531 11.80 -17.17 -7.45
N ASP A 532 12.92 -17.14 -6.73
CA ASP A 532 13.03 -16.33 -5.52
C ASP A 532 12.73 -14.85 -5.85
N PHE A 533 12.27 -14.11 -4.82
CA PHE A 533 11.82 -12.73 -5.02
C PHE A 533 12.86 -11.84 -5.69
N GLY A 534 14.14 -11.96 -5.29
CA GLY A 534 15.22 -11.12 -5.85
C GLY A 534 15.41 -11.36 -7.34
N ARG A 535 15.48 -12.62 -7.76
CA ARG A 535 15.62 -12.99 -9.18
C ARG A 535 14.36 -12.67 -10.00
N TYR A 536 13.18 -12.89 -9.41
CA TYR A 536 11.92 -12.54 -10.05
C TYR A 536 11.84 -11.03 -10.34
N ILE A 537 12.15 -10.19 -9.36
CA ILE A 537 12.17 -8.73 -9.52
C ILE A 537 13.27 -8.29 -10.48
N GLU A 538 14.47 -8.88 -10.43
CA GLU A 538 15.55 -8.59 -11.39
C GLU A 538 15.07 -8.81 -12.83
N GLY A 539 14.40 -9.93 -13.11
CA GLY A 539 13.85 -10.26 -14.41
C GLY A 539 12.81 -9.26 -14.90
N LEU A 540 11.94 -8.77 -14.01
CA LEU A 540 10.89 -7.81 -14.38
C LEU A 540 11.39 -6.36 -14.44
N MET A 541 12.22 -5.93 -13.47
CA MET A 541 12.62 -4.52 -13.36
C MET A 541 13.83 -4.16 -14.20
N THR A 542 14.53 -5.15 -14.78
CA THR A 542 15.72 -4.90 -15.61
C THR A 542 15.40 -5.14 -17.08
N TYR A 543 15.34 -4.06 -17.85
CA TYR A 543 15.17 -4.19 -19.31
C TYR A 543 16.39 -4.91 -19.93
N PRO A 544 16.22 -5.89 -20.83
CA PRO A 544 15.03 -6.21 -21.65
C PRO A 544 14.00 -7.19 -21.05
N HIS A 545 13.90 -7.34 -19.76
CA HIS A 545 12.91 -8.20 -19.08
C HIS A 545 13.07 -9.68 -19.42
N ASN A 546 14.24 -10.20 -19.15
CA ASN A 546 14.57 -11.59 -19.47
C ASN A 546 14.12 -12.55 -18.36
N ILE A 547 13.89 -13.81 -18.74
CA ILE A 547 13.81 -14.91 -17.79
C ILE A 547 15.10 -14.90 -16.95
N PRO A 548 15.02 -14.91 -15.61
CA PRO A 548 16.19 -14.80 -14.74
C PRO A 548 17.32 -15.77 -15.07
N GLY A 549 18.53 -15.24 -15.21
CA GLY A 549 19.72 -16.01 -15.57
C GLY A 549 19.85 -16.37 -17.04
N THR A 550 19.01 -15.81 -17.93
CA THR A 550 19.05 -16.03 -19.38
C THR A 550 19.11 -14.70 -20.15
N THR A 551 19.25 -14.78 -21.46
CA THR A 551 19.09 -13.66 -22.40
C THR A 551 17.76 -13.71 -23.15
N VAL A 552 16.86 -14.61 -22.77
CA VAL A 552 15.56 -14.82 -23.38
C VAL A 552 14.52 -13.93 -22.71
N PRO A 553 13.86 -12.99 -23.43
CA PRO A 553 12.79 -12.22 -22.85
C PRO A 553 11.62 -13.12 -22.40
N PHE A 554 10.96 -12.78 -21.30
CA PHE A 554 9.79 -13.54 -20.86
C PHE A 554 8.64 -13.44 -21.89
N ASP A 555 7.74 -14.43 -21.88
CA ASP A 555 6.49 -14.39 -22.63
C ASP A 555 5.29 -14.14 -21.71
N ILE A 556 5.30 -14.70 -20.51
CA ILE A 556 4.23 -14.59 -19.51
C ILE A 556 4.84 -14.40 -18.13
N TYR A 557 4.22 -13.56 -17.30
CA TYR A 557 4.45 -13.57 -15.84
C TYR A 557 3.15 -13.40 -15.07
N ILE A 558 3.10 -13.92 -13.85
CA ILE A 558 2.04 -13.65 -12.87
C ILE A 558 2.62 -12.73 -11.79
N GLY A 559 1.95 -11.60 -11.59
CA GLY A 559 2.31 -10.61 -10.58
C GLY A 559 1.12 -9.83 -10.08
N GLY A 560 1.39 -8.86 -9.21
CA GLY A 560 0.41 -7.89 -8.72
C GLY A 560 1.13 -6.61 -8.35
N LEU A 561 0.43 -5.49 -8.42
CA LEU A 561 0.93 -4.19 -7.99
C LEU A 561 -0.03 -3.59 -6.98
N PHE A 562 0.53 -2.93 -5.97
CA PHE A 562 -0.26 -2.11 -5.08
C PHE A 562 -0.89 -0.95 -5.86
N ILE A 563 -2.19 -0.77 -5.70
CA ILE A 563 -2.94 0.34 -6.30
C ILE A 563 -3.76 1.06 -5.24
N ARG A 564 -4.08 2.31 -5.51
CA ARG A 564 -4.89 3.16 -4.65
C ARG A 564 -6.34 3.23 -5.15
N PRO A 565 -7.30 3.74 -4.35
CA PRO A 565 -8.74 3.67 -4.67
C PRO A 565 -9.19 4.51 -5.88
N ASP A 566 -8.33 5.28 -6.53
CA ASP A 566 -8.69 5.96 -7.78
C ASP A 566 -8.49 5.03 -8.98
N PRO A 567 -9.49 4.87 -9.86
CA PRO A 567 -9.40 3.95 -11.01
C PRO A 567 -8.23 4.23 -11.95
N SER A 568 -7.79 5.49 -12.04
CA SER A 568 -6.63 5.86 -12.86
C SER A 568 -5.32 5.21 -12.40
N ASP A 569 -5.26 4.78 -11.14
CA ASP A 569 -4.06 4.16 -10.58
C ASP A 569 -3.84 2.75 -11.18
N GLY A 570 -4.85 1.90 -11.10
CA GLY A 570 -4.80 0.55 -11.69
C GLY A 570 -4.77 0.57 -13.22
N LEU A 571 -5.65 1.35 -13.84
CA LEU A 571 -5.70 1.50 -15.29
C LEU A 571 -4.42 2.16 -15.84
N GLY A 572 -3.86 3.12 -15.13
CA GLY A 572 -2.64 3.86 -15.52
C GLY A 572 -1.39 2.99 -15.67
N ILE A 573 -1.37 1.79 -15.07
CA ILE A 573 -0.25 0.85 -15.22
C ILE A 573 0.00 0.50 -16.69
N LEU A 574 -1.06 0.38 -17.49
CA LEU A 574 -1.02 -0.14 -18.85
C LEU A 574 -0.98 0.94 -19.95
N VAL A 575 -0.89 2.23 -19.60
CA VAL A 575 -0.73 3.30 -20.61
C VAL A 575 0.61 3.17 -21.36
N SER A 576 0.65 3.64 -22.60
CA SER A 576 1.84 3.54 -23.45
C SER A 576 3.05 4.28 -22.89
N THR A 577 2.84 5.38 -22.16
CA THR A 577 3.92 6.16 -21.51
C THR A 577 4.55 5.42 -20.32
N ASN A 578 3.89 4.38 -19.82
CA ASN A 578 4.37 3.55 -18.71
C ASN A 578 5.05 2.25 -19.20
N VAL A 579 5.22 2.08 -20.52
CA VAL A 579 5.95 0.94 -21.07
C VAL A 579 7.40 0.98 -20.58
N SER A 580 7.82 -0.13 -19.97
CA SER A 580 9.20 -0.31 -19.56
C SER A 580 10.06 -0.69 -20.77
N ASP A 581 11.02 0.15 -21.12
CA ASP A 581 11.95 -0.04 -22.22
C ASP A 581 13.33 0.59 -21.94
N ALA A 582 14.21 0.61 -22.93
CA ALA A 582 15.56 1.18 -22.77
C ALA A 582 15.56 2.69 -22.44
N LYS A 583 14.47 3.42 -22.73
CA LYS A 583 14.35 4.86 -22.45
C LYS A 583 13.60 5.13 -21.14
N ASN A 584 12.66 4.26 -20.80
CA ASN A 584 11.85 4.33 -19.59
C ASN A 584 12.02 3.04 -18.75
N THR A 585 13.13 2.93 -18.06
CA THR A 585 13.42 1.76 -17.21
C THR A 585 12.61 1.72 -15.93
N GLY A 586 11.89 2.80 -15.57
CA GLY A 586 11.03 2.90 -14.39
C GLY A 586 9.55 2.60 -14.67
N GLY A 587 9.18 2.26 -15.90
CA GLY A 587 7.79 1.92 -16.24
C GLY A 587 7.38 0.55 -15.71
N TYR A 588 6.10 0.41 -15.37
CA TYR A 588 5.51 -0.84 -14.85
C TYR A 588 4.75 -1.65 -15.92
N ASN A 589 4.60 -1.12 -17.13
CA ASN A 589 4.02 -1.86 -18.25
C ASN A 589 5.09 -2.76 -18.88
N PHE A 590 5.45 -3.83 -18.16
CA PHE A 590 6.51 -4.76 -18.55
C PHE A 590 6.14 -5.57 -19.79
N GLY A 591 4.85 -5.79 -20.06
CA GLY A 591 4.35 -6.48 -21.25
C GLY A 591 4.52 -5.71 -22.55
N GLY A 592 4.72 -4.39 -22.47
CA GLY A 592 4.91 -3.53 -23.64
C GLY A 592 3.62 -3.22 -24.40
N PHE A 593 2.46 -3.26 -23.74
CA PHE A 593 1.20 -2.86 -24.34
C PHE A 593 1.21 -1.37 -24.70
N SER A 594 0.71 -1.04 -25.89
CA SER A 594 0.61 0.34 -26.36
C SER A 594 -0.61 0.47 -27.27
N ASP A 595 -1.59 1.23 -26.83
CA ASP A 595 -2.83 1.48 -27.57
C ASP A 595 -3.23 2.96 -27.46
N PRO A 596 -3.19 3.71 -28.58
CA PRO A 596 -3.58 5.12 -28.56
C PRO A 596 -5.06 5.38 -28.24
N ALA A 597 -5.97 4.40 -28.43
CA ALA A 597 -7.37 4.56 -28.05
C ALA A 597 -7.51 4.49 -26.53
N TYR A 598 -6.86 3.50 -25.92
CA TYR A 598 -6.76 3.37 -24.48
C TYR A 598 -6.13 4.60 -23.82
N ASP A 599 -4.99 5.07 -24.34
CA ASP A 599 -4.29 6.26 -23.81
C ASP A 599 -5.20 7.51 -23.83
N ARG A 600 -5.99 7.71 -24.90
CA ARG A 600 -6.94 8.81 -24.98
C ARG A 600 -8.05 8.73 -23.93
N LEU A 601 -8.54 7.53 -23.64
CA LEU A 601 -9.55 7.32 -22.61
C LEU A 601 -8.99 7.71 -21.23
N LEU A 602 -7.79 7.23 -20.90
CA LEU A 602 -7.14 7.58 -19.63
C LEU A 602 -6.89 9.10 -19.52
N ALA A 603 -6.39 9.73 -20.59
CA ALA A 603 -6.20 11.18 -20.64
C ALA A 603 -7.52 11.96 -20.48
N ALA A 604 -8.62 11.47 -21.06
CA ALA A 604 -9.94 12.09 -20.90
C ALA A 604 -10.45 11.99 -19.44
N GLY A 605 -10.27 10.83 -18.79
CA GLY A 605 -10.64 10.65 -17.39
C GLY A 605 -9.79 11.49 -16.42
N ALA A 606 -8.54 11.79 -16.78
CA ALA A 606 -7.67 12.67 -16.02
C ALA A 606 -7.95 14.18 -16.25
N ALA A 607 -8.74 14.54 -17.25
CA ALA A 607 -9.00 15.94 -17.63
C ALA A 607 -10.26 16.54 -16.99
N THR A 608 -11.01 15.82 -16.18
CA THR A 608 -12.28 16.27 -15.60
C THR A 608 -12.46 15.84 -14.15
N TYR A 609 -13.08 16.72 -13.34
CA TYR A 609 -13.51 16.40 -11.97
C TYR A 609 -14.92 15.77 -11.93
N ASP A 610 -15.63 15.71 -13.04
CA ASP A 610 -16.96 15.08 -13.10
C ASP A 610 -16.83 13.56 -12.94
N GLN A 611 -17.23 13.05 -11.78
CA GLN A 611 -17.12 11.64 -11.45
C GLN A 611 -17.94 10.73 -12.39
N ALA A 612 -19.12 11.20 -12.85
CA ALA A 612 -19.95 10.41 -13.75
C ALA A 612 -19.30 10.29 -15.14
N GLU A 613 -18.69 11.36 -15.63
CA GLU A 613 -17.92 11.33 -16.88
C GLU A 613 -16.66 10.48 -16.75
N ARG A 614 -15.95 10.59 -15.62
CA ARG A 614 -14.80 9.69 -15.32
C ARG A 614 -15.22 8.23 -15.32
N ALA A 615 -16.34 7.90 -14.64
CA ALA A 615 -16.86 6.53 -14.60
C ALA A 615 -17.12 5.98 -16.00
N ARG A 616 -17.80 6.80 -16.84
CA ARG A 616 -18.12 6.42 -18.22
C ARG A 616 -16.85 6.14 -19.04
N VAL A 617 -15.86 7.00 -18.94
CA VAL A 617 -14.60 6.89 -19.70
C VAL A 617 -13.76 5.71 -19.21
N TYR A 618 -13.69 5.50 -17.90
CA TYR A 618 -12.91 4.38 -17.33
C TYR A 618 -13.55 3.02 -17.59
N ARG A 619 -14.89 2.92 -17.68
CA ARG A 619 -15.55 1.70 -18.16
C ARG A 619 -15.19 1.40 -19.61
N GLN A 620 -15.18 2.40 -20.49
CA GLN A 620 -14.70 2.21 -21.87
C GLN A 620 -13.22 1.77 -21.92
N ALA A 621 -12.37 2.27 -21.01
CA ALA A 621 -10.99 1.81 -20.93
C ALA A 621 -10.89 0.33 -20.50
N GLN A 622 -11.74 -0.11 -19.58
CA GLN A 622 -11.81 -1.53 -19.18
C GLN A 622 -12.32 -2.42 -20.32
N GLU A 623 -13.32 -1.97 -21.08
CA GLU A 623 -13.79 -2.66 -22.29
C GLU A 623 -12.66 -2.80 -23.34
N GLU A 624 -11.84 -1.74 -23.54
CA GLU A 624 -10.70 -1.79 -24.47
C GLU A 624 -9.64 -2.77 -23.97
N LEU A 625 -9.32 -2.79 -22.67
CA LEU A 625 -8.42 -3.80 -22.09
C LEU A 625 -8.95 -5.21 -22.27
N ALA A 626 -10.25 -5.44 -22.07
CA ALA A 626 -10.86 -6.74 -22.30
C ALA A 626 -10.81 -7.15 -23.78
N ALA A 627 -10.93 -6.19 -24.71
CA ALA A 627 -10.83 -6.43 -26.14
C ALA A 627 -9.40 -6.75 -26.59
N GLN A 628 -8.40 -6.00 -26.12
CA GLN A 628 -6.99 -6.16 -26.47
C GLN A 628 -6.27 -7.24 -25.66
N MET A 629 -6.74 -7.49 -24.44
CA MET A 629 -6.26 -8.51 -23.51
C MET A 629 -4.73 -8.53 -23.34
N PRO A 630 -4.08 -7.40 -23.01
CA PRO A 630 -2.65 -7.40 -22.71
C PRO A 630 -2.33 -8.15 -21.43
N VAL A 631 -3.33 -8.31 -20.57
CA VAL A 631 -3.29 -9.03 -19.30
C VAL A 631 -4.57 -9.85 -19.15
N ILE A 632 -4.49 -10.95 -18.39
CA ILE A 632 -5.66 -11.61 -17.78
C ILE A 632 -5.65 -11.20 -16.32
N PHE A 633 -6.65 -10.44 -15.90
CA PHE A 633 -6.84 -10.14 -14.49
C PHE A 633 -7.28 -11.42 -13.77
N LEU A 634 -6.75 -11.66 -12.59
CA LEU A 634 -6.91 -12.94 -11.91
C LEU A 634 -7.74 -12.77 -10.64
N PHE A 635 -7.22 -12.08 -9.63
CA PHE A 635 -7.91 -11.92 -8.36
C PHE A 635 -7.41 -10.71 -7.57
N VAL A 636 -8.27 -10.26 -6.65
CA VAL A 636 -7.92 -9.36 -5.55
C VAL A 636 -7.91 -10.20 -4.27
N PRO A 637 -6.79 -10.26 -3.53
CA PRO A 637 -6.74 -10.97 -2.26
C PRO A 637 -7.66 -10.33 -1.22
N THR A 638 -8.12 -11.13 -0.26
CA THR A 638 -8.85 -10.63 0.90
C THR A 638 -8.02 -10.85 2.17
N GLY A 639 -7.89 -9.78 2.97
CA GLY A 639 -7.39 -9.86 4.34
C GLY A 639 -8.52 -10.10 5.32
N THR A 640 -8.19 -10.52 6.54
CA THR A 640 -9.16 -10.70 7.61
C THR A 640 -8.69 -10.05 8.90
N ASP A 641 -9.60 -9.35 9.59
CA ASP A 641 -9.41 -8.93 10.96
C ASP A 641 -10.24 -9.80 11.89
N ALA A 642 -9.63 -10.27 12.97
CA ALA A 642 -10.36 -10.92 14.05
C ALA A 642 -10.78 -9.86 15.07
N ILE A 643 -12.07 -9.78 15.37
CA ILE A 643 -12.64 -8.79 16.27
C ILE A 643 -13.46 -9.50 17.34
N ARG A 644 -13.22 -9.22 18.61
CA ARG A 644 -14.02 -9.78 19.70
C ARG A 644 -15.49 -9.38 19.56
N SER A 645 -16.43 -10.32 19.73
CA SER A 645 -17.87 -10.05 19.59
C SER A 645 -18.39 -8.99 20.57
N ALA A 646 -17.64 -8.69 21.63
CA ALA A 646 -17.95 -7.60 22.55
C ALA A 646 -17.64 -6.21 21.98
N VAL A 647 -16.93 -6.11 20.86
CA VAL A 647 -16.66 -4.84 20.17
C VAL A 647 -17.81 -4.53 19.24
N THR A 648 -18.43 -3.36 19.44
CA THR A 648 -19.57 -2.88 18.64
C THR A 648 -19.40 -1.40 18.35
N ALA A 649 -20.24 -0.80 17.52
CA ALA A 649 -20.39 0.64 17.47
C ALA A 649 -21.39 1.11 18.55
N VAL A 650 -21.30 2.40 18.95
CA VAL A 650 -22.20 2.99 19.95
C VAL A 650 -23.68 2.93 19.57
N ASP A 651 -23.99 2.83 18.31
CA ASP A 651 -25.34 2.83 17.73
C ASP A 651 -25.75 1.50 17.06
N GLY A 652 -24.94 0.44 17.22
CA GLY A 652 -25.27 -0.87 16.67
C GLY A 652 -24.07 -1.78 16.44
N PRO A 653 -24.23 -2.80 15.61
CA PRO A 653 -23.14 -3.69 15.25
C PRO A 653 -22.08 -2.97 14.41
N LEU A 654 -20.84 -3.48 14.43
CA LEU A 654 -19.80 -3.03 13.48
C LEU A 654 -20.18 -3.39 12.05
N ASP A 655 -19.79 -2.55 11.12
CA ASP A 655 -19.80 -2.90 9.70
C ASP A 655 -18.58 -3.80 9.39
N LEU A 656 -18.80 -5.11 9.39
CA LEU A 656 -17.77 -6.11 9.10
C LEU A 656 -17.42 -6.21 7.61
N THR A 657 -18.11 -5.46 6.74
CA THR A 657 -17.79 -5.30 5.32
C THR A 657 -16.93 -4.07 5.04
N ALA A 658 -16.69 -3.25 6.06
CA ALA A 658 -15.78 -2.13 5.99
C ALA A 658 -14.38 -2.60 5.57
N LEU A 659 -13.75 -1.86 4.68
CA LEU A 659 -12.45 -2.21 4.12
C LEU A 659 -11.28 -2.01 5.11
N TYR A 660 -11.56 -1.47 6.31
CA TYR A 660 -10.67 -1.45 7.49
C TYR A 660 -11.49 -1.15 8.75
N TRP A 661 -11.10 -1.77 9.86
CA TRP A 661 -11.86 -1.68 11.12
C TRP A 661 -11.86 -0.25 11.71
N ALA A 662 -10.79 0.52 11.51
CA ALA A 662 -10.57 1.83 12.11
C ALA A 662 -11.15 2.99 11.27
N TRP A 663 -12.14 2.78 10.41
CA TRP A 663 -12.72 3.85 9.58
C TRP A 663 -13.57 4.85 10.41
N GLN A 664 -14.12 4.41 11.55
CA GLN A 664 -14.79 5.25 12.56
C GLN A 664 -14.39 4.84 13.99
N PRO A 665 -13.12 4.98 14.36
CA PRO A 665 -12.62 4.48 15.64
C PRO A 665 -13.26 5.23 16.84
N GLU A 666 -13.70 6.46 16.63
CA GLU A 666 -14.38 7.28 17.63
C GLU A 666 -15.74 6.71 18.06
N ARG A 667 -16.32 5.81 17.26
CA ARG A 667 -17.63 5.19 17.55
C ARG A 667 -17.53 3.79 18.15
N MET A 668 -16.34 3.22 18.22
CA MET A 668 -16.16 1.86 18.72
C MET A 668 -16.23 1.80 20.24
N VAL A 669 -16.91 0.78 20.75
CA VAL A 669 -17.02 0.48 22.16
C VAL A 669 -16.81 -1.01 22.42
N VAL A 670 -16.31 -1.33 23.60
CA VAL A 670 -16.12 -2.70 24.06
C VAL A 670 -17.12 -2.94 25.19
N ALA A 671 -18.09 -3.83 24.98
CA ALA A 671 -19.03 -4.18 26.04
C ALA A 671 -18.28 -4.73 27.26
N ALA A 672 -18.55 -4.17 28.44
CA ALA A 672 -17.99 -4.70 29.66
C ALA A 672 -18.46 -6.15 29.84
N SER A 673 -17.53 -7.08 30.08
CA SER A 673 -17.90 -8.45 30.45
C SER A 673 -18.76 -8.36 31.70
N GLY A 674 -20.05 -8.69 31.58
CA GLY A 674 -20.91 -8.80 32.73
C GLY A 674 -20.31 -9.80 33.75
N ASN A 675 -20.15 -9.38 35.00
CA ASN A 675 -19.79 -10.27 36.11
C ASN A 675 -20.81 -11.38 36.26
#